data_51fc1ea44dbaae4639e18b872f2d4e1b
#
_entry.id   51fc1ea44dbaae4639e18b872f2d4e1b
#
_cell.length_a   1.000
_cell.length_b   1.000
_cell.length_c   1.000
_cell.angle_alpha   90.00
_cell.angle_beta   90.00
_cell.angle_gamma   90.00
#
_symmetry.space_group_name_H-M   'P 1'
#
loop_
_entity.id
_entity.type
_entity.pdbx_description
1 polymer ?
#
loop_
_entity_poly.entity_id
_entity_poly.type
_entity_poly.pdbx_seq_one_letter_code
_entity_poly.pdbx_strand_id
1 'polypeptide(L)'
;MKAIVFAAILAVAAASYINVGDNFNVVIGKETLVNVDVKVRELCILKLLNHILQPTIYEDIREVAREYVLEENTEKYLKTDVVKEFINMFKMGMLPRGEIFVHTNTLHLDQAVKVFRVLYFAKDFDYFMKTACWLRERINGGMFVYALTAAVFHRTDCTGITLPAPYEIYPYFFVDSHVINKAFIMKMTKAVTDPVVANYYGIKVTDKNLVVIDWRKGVRHALTQEEQMTYFTEDIDLNTYMYYLHMNYPFWMTNEMYGLNKERRGEIVMYSNLQLLARYRLERLGRNMCDIKPLMFNQPLKYGYWPKIRLHTGDEMPVRYNNMIVVTDENLKLKRLLDDVERMLRDGILTGKIERRDGTVIHLKKAEDAEMLARLILGGVRLVGDDAKVIHLTHLLRKILSYSQYNMNKYTYVPTALDMYTTCLRDPVFWMIMKRVTNTFVMFKDLLPKYTHEELDFPGVKVEHITTDKLVTFMDEYDVDITNALYLDQNEIHKKHSDMIYVARMRRLNHHPFKVNIDVVSDKSVDAVVRIFLGPKFDCLGRLINLNDKRLDMVEIDSFLYKLETGKNTIVRNSLEMHGVIEQRPWIRNIWDKTFDNSGSGFKTVASWWYKTRHGFPHRLLLPLGRQGGLPLQLYVIVSPVRTGMVLPTIDMNTMKERHACRFTVCFDTMPLGFPFDRQIDMTYFFTNNMKFTDVMVYRKDLSTMSNTSKNIDTSNMVMKKDDLTYLDSDMLMHRTYKDVMMMSSDNMLRM
;
A
#
# COMPACT_ATOMS: atom_id res chain seq x y z
N MET A 1 39.83 -13.51 -3.18
CA MET A 1 39.77 -12.90 -4.51
C MET A 1 38.31 -12.66 -4.96
N LYS A 2 37.40 -13.64 -4.92
CA LYS A 2 36.01 -13.48 -5.41
C LYS A 2 35.15 -12.48 -4.61
N ALA A 3 35.33 -12.35 -3.30
CA ALA A 3 34.66 -11.31 -2.48
C ALA A 3 35.18 -9.88 -2.79
N ILE A 4 36.42 -9.78 -3.21
CA ILE A 4 37.04 -8.54 -3.67
C ILE A 4 36.47 -8.10 -5.02
N VAL A 5 36.09 -9.06 -5.89
CA VAL A 5 35.47 -8.74 -7.19
C VAL A 5 34.06 -8.19 -7.01
N PHE A 6 33.25 -8.69 -6.06
CA PHE A 6 31.92 -8.15 -5.84
C PHE A 6 31.95 -6.82 -5.08
N ALA A 7 32.86 -6.65 -4.12
CA ALA A 7 33.16 -5.35 -3.53
C ALA A 7 33.74 -4.38 -4.57
N ALA A 8 34.53 -4.88 -5.54
CA ALA A 8 34.99 -4.11 -6.69
C ALA A 8 33.88 -3.81 -7.71
N ILE A 9 32.91 -4.73 -7.91
CA ILE A 9 31.73 -4.48 -8.77
C ILE A 9 30.79 -3.46 -8.09
N LEU A 10 30.62 -3.51 -6.79
CA LEU A 10 29.93 -2.44 -6.02
C LEU A 10 30.72 -1.12 -6.05
N ALA A 11 32.06 -1.19 -5.94
CA ALA A 11 32.93 -0.03 -6.04
C ALA A 11 33.08 0.47 -7.49
N VAL A 12 33.07 -0.40 -8.51
CA VAL A 12 33.11 -0.05 -9.92
C VAL A 12 31.73 0.44 -10.39
N ALA A 13 30.62 -0.07 -9.87
CA ALA A 13 29.30 0.53 -10.08
C ALA A 13 29.19 1.92 -9.44
N ALA A 14 29.84 2.14 -8.32
CA ALA A 14 30.03 3.47 -7.74
C ALA A 14 31.10 4.29 -8.50
N ALA A 15 32.22 3.68 -8.93
CA ALA A 15 33.35 4.37 -9.55
C ALA A 15 33.18 4.62 -11.07
N SER A 16 32.37 3.85 -11.80
CA SER A 16 32.09 4.14 -13.22
C SER A 16 31.16 5.36 -13.41
N TYR A 17 30.60 5.88 -12.29
CA TYR A 17 29.88 7.15 -12.26
C TYR A 17 30.55 8.24 -11.41
N ILE A 18 31.68 7.94 -10.76
CA ILE A 18 32.48 8.89 -10.01
C ILE A 18 33.82 9.06 -10.73
N ASN A 19 33.79 9.74 -11.87
CA ASN A 19 34.99 10.42 -12.37
C ASN A 19 34.93 11.87 -11.88
N VAL A 20 35.11 12.07 -10.56
CA VAL A 20 35.35 13.37 -9.95
C VAL A 20 36.78 13.35 -9.47
N GLY A 21 37.54 14.31 -9.99
CA GLY A 21 38.98 14.46 -9.83
C GLY A 21 39.48 14.30 -8.39
N ASP A 22 40.69 13.82 -8.33
CA ASP A 22 41.54 13.62 -7.15
C ASP A 22 41.48 14.81 -6.18
N ASN A 23 40.76 14.65 -5.10
CA ASN A 23 40.94 15.33 -3.79
C ASN A 23 39.62 15.38 -3.01
N PHE A 24 39.18 14.24 -2.49
CA PHE A 24 38.14 14.21 -1.44
C PHE A 24 38.62 13.38 -0.25
N ASN A 25 39.26 14.03 0.71
CA ASN A 25 39.34 13.52 2.08
C ASN A 25 37.97 13.77 2.76
N VAL A 26 37.03 12.84 2.62
CA VAL A 26 35.75 12.89 3.31
C VAL A 26 35.96 12.33 4.73
N VAL A 27 35.99 13.21 5.71
CA VAL A 27 35.82 12.82 7.13
C VAL A 27 34.38 12.40 7.32
N ILE A 28 34.13 11.10 7.18
CA ILE A 28 32.77 10.52 7.30
C ILE A 28 32.57 10.12 8.76
N GLY A 29 31.68 10.80 9.48
CA GLY A 29 31.19 10.33 10.77
C GLY A 29 30.43 9.00 10.62
N LYS A 30 30.36 8.18 11.68
CA LYS A 30 29.70 6.85 11.65
C LYS A 30 28.29 6.84 11.05
N GLU A 31 27.51 7.90 11.21
CA GLU A 31 26.15 8.02 10.64
C GLU A 31 26.14 8.17 9.12
N THR A 32 27.15 8.79 8.55
CA THR A 32 27.28 9.02 7.10
C THR A 32 27.60 7.71 6.35
N LEU A 33 28.41 6.84 6.94
CA LEU A 33 28.76 5.53 6.35
C LEU A 33 27.54 4.60 6.24
N VAL A 34 26.68 4.56 7.25
CA VAL A 34 25.47 3.74 7.24
C VAL A 34 24.50 4.19 6.13
N ASN A 35 24.38 5.48 5.90
CA ASN A 35 23.50 6.03 4.86
C ASN A 35 24.00 5.74 3.44
N VAL A 36 25.31 5.78 3.22
CA VAL A 36 25.91 5.44 1.91
C VAL A 36 25.69 3.97 1.57
N ASP A 37 25.86 3.06 2.53
CA ASP A 37 25.66 1.62 2.32
C ASP A 37 24.20 1.30 1.96
N VAL A 38 23.21 1.87 2.66
CA VAL A 38 21.78 1.68 2.36
C VAL A 38 21.44 2.15 0.95
N LYS A 39 22.01 3.24 0.48
CA LYS A 39 21.77 3.76 -0.87
C LYS A 39 22.36 2.90 -1.96
N VAL A 40 23.54 2.38 -1.77
CA VAL A 40 24.15 1.42 -2.71
C VAL A 40 23.26 0.18 -2.81
N ARG A 41 22.76 -0.33 -1.69
CA ARG A 41 21.82 -1.44 -1.65
C ARG A 41 20.51 -1.12 -2.36
N GLU A 42 19.97 0.08 -2.14
CA GLU A 42 18.76 0.57 -2.82
C GLU A 42 18.91 0.59 -4.33
N LEU A 43 20.03 1.12 -4.85
CA LEU A 43 20.34 1.10 -6.29
C LEU A 43 20.42 -0.31 -6.86
N CYS A 44 21.05 -1.24 -6.16
CA CYS A 44 21.12 -2.64 -6.60
C CYS A 44 19.71 -3.24 -6.76
N ILE A 45 18.81 -2.96 -5.78
CA ILE A 45 17.41 -3.41 -5.85
C ILE A 45 16.66 -2.74 -7.01
N LEU A 46 16.85 -1.42 -7.21
CA LEU A 46 16.21 -0.70 -8.33
C LEU A 46 16.64 -1.24 -9.70
N LYS A 47 17.92 -1.58 -9.89
CA LYS A 47 18.42 -2.23 -11.10
C LYS A 47 17.69 -3.55 -11.36
N LEU A 48 17.45 -4.38 -10.33
CA LEU A 48 16.73 -5.64 -10.46
C LEU A 48 15.26 -5.46 -10.87
N LEU A 49 14.63 -4.35 -10.50
CA LEU A 49 13.22 -4.05 -10.77
C LEU A 49 12.99 -3.33 -12.10
N ASN A 50 14.05 -2.86 -12.74
CA ASN A 50 13.93 -2.13 -14.00
C ASN A 50 13.65 -3.07 -15.18
N HIS A 51 12.69 -2.72 -16.06
CA HIS A 51 12.26 -3.48 -17.23
C HIS A 51 12.13 -4.98 -16.98
N ILE A 52 11.34 -5.34 -15.96
CA ILE A 52 11.25 -6.72 -15.44
C ILE A 52 10.77 -7.75 -16.45
N LEU A 53 10.04 -7.34 -17.49
CA LEU A 53 9.55 -8.21 -18.56
C LEU A 53 10.63 -8.58 -19.59
N GLN A 54 11.78 -7.89 -19.56
CA GLN A 54 12.95 -8.20 -20.41
C GLN A 54 14.09 -8.79 -19.57
N PRO A 55 15.09 -9.46 -20.19
CA PRO A 55 16.38 -9.71 -19.53
C PRO A 55 16.97 -8.41 -19.01
N THR A 56 17.75 -8.47 -17.91
CA THR A 56 18.33 -7.24 -17.37
C THR A 56 19.25 -6.54 -18.38
N ILE A 57 19.18 -5.22 -18.41
CA ILE A 57 20.04 -4.37 -19.25
C ILE A 57 21.42 -4.12 -18.62
N TYR A 58 21.59 -4.48 -17.35
CA TYR A 58 22.79 -4.22 -16.57
C TYR A 58 23.74 -5.41 -16.63
N GLU A 59 24.94 -5.21 -17.23
CA GLU A 59 25.94 -6.27 -17.41
C GLU A 59 26.44 -6.83 -16.08
N ASP A 60 26.67 -5.97 -15.08
CA ASP A 60 27.09 -6.36 -13.74
C ASP A 60 26.12 -7.39 -13.11
N ILE A 61 24.81 -7.23 -13.29
CA ILE A 61 23.81 -8.20 -12.83
C ILE A 61 23.90 -9.50 -13.66
N ARG A 62 24.08 -9.40 -14.97
CA ARG A 62 24.20 -10.57 -15.84
C ARG A 62 25.44 -11.41 -15.55
N GLU A 63 26.57 -10.77 -15.31
CA GLU A 63 27.82 -11.45 -14.94
C GLU A 63 27.65 -12.22 -13.63
N VAL A 64 27.16 -11.57 -12.57
CA VAL A 64 26.86 -12.23 -11.31
C VAL A 64 25.88 -13.38 -11.49
N ALA A 65 24.84 -13.21 -12.31
CA ALA A 65 23.86 -14.26 -12.56
C ALA A 65 24.42 -15.46 -13.32
N ARG A 66 25.45 -15.28 -14.16
CA ARG A 66 26.16 -16.37 -14.88
C ARG A 66 27.13 -17.13 -13.98
N GLU A 67 27.91 -16.40 -13.17
CA GLU A 67 28.97 -16.95 -12.36
C GLU A 67 28.44 -17.62 -11.08
N TYR A 68 27.32 -17.15 -10.53
CA TYR A 68 26.78 -17.66 -9.29
C TYR A 68 26.07 -19.00 -9.49
N VAL A 69 26.57 -20.07 -8.85
CA VAL A 69 25.96 -21.39 -8.88
C VAL A 69 25.30 -21.65 -7.52
N LEU A 70 23.97 -21.62 -7.51
CA LEU A 70 23.17 -21.74 -6.29
C LEU A 70 23.38 -23.09 -5.59
N GLU A 71 23.50 -24.17 -6.37
CA GLU A 71 23.69 -25.53 -5.88
C GLU A 71 24.99 -25.73 -5.13
N GLU A 72 26.06 -25.02 -5.51
CA GLU A 72 27.39 -25.10 -4.89
C GLU A 72 27.55 -24.21 -3.65
N ASN A 73 26.56 -23.35 -3.39
CA ASN A 73 26.62 -22.36 -2.32
C ASN A 73 25.56 -22.55 -1.22
N THR A 74 25.06 -23.78 -1.05
CA THR A 74 23.97 -24.05 -0.10
C THR A 74 24.33 -23.72 1.35
N GLU A 75 25.60 -23.81 1.73
CA GLU A 75 26.10 -23.45 3.07
C GLU A 75 26.07 -21.96 3.35
N LYS A 76 25.84 -21.12 2.35
CA LYS A 76 25.68 -19.65 2.45
C LYS A 76 24.27 -19.24 2.88
N TYR A 77 23.44 -20.19 3.22
CA TYR A 77 22.06 -19.97 3.67
C TYR A 77 21.87 -20.47 5.11
N LEU A 78 21.03 -19.76 5.86
CA LEU A 78 20.69 -20.13 7.24
C LEU A 78 19.94 -21.46 7.34
N LYS A 79 19.23 -21.84 6.26
CA LYS A 79 18.51 -23.12 6.13
C LYS A 79 18.82 -23.76 4.79
N THR A 80 19.66 -24.78 4.78
CA THR A 80 20.14 -25.44 3.54
C THR A 80 19.05 -26.26 2.85
N ASP A 81 18.11 -26.81 3.61
CA ASP A 81 16.95 -27.56 3.13
C ASP A 81 16.05 -26.73 2.20
N VAL A 82 15.85 -25.44 2.54
CA VAL A 82 15.08 -24.51 1.73
C VAL A 82 15.68 -24.35 0.32
N VAL A 83 17.00 -24.29 0.22
CA VAL A 83 17.68 -24.17 -1.07
C VAL A 83 17.51 -25.45 -1.88
N LYS A 84 17.64 -26.62 -1.25
CA LYS A 84 17.44 -27.92 -1.89
C LYS A 84 16.00 -28.08 -2.40
N GLU A 85 15.01 -27.71 -1.60
CA GLU A 85 13.59 -27.72 -2.03
C GLU A 85 13.37 -26.83 -3.24
N PHE A 86 13.94 -25.63 -3.24
CA PHE A 86 13.83 -24.72 -4.38
C PHE A 86 14.49 -25.28 -5.64
N ILE A 87 15.72 -25.80 -5.53
CA ILE A 87 16.45 -26.38 -6.67
C ILE A 87 15.66 -27.54 -7.28
N ASN A 88 15.12 -28.43 -6.44
CA ASN A 88 14.30 -29.55 -6.92
C ASN A 88 13.06 -29.05 -7.68
N MET A 89 12.37 -28.05 -7.14
CA MET A 89 11.23 -27.43 -7.82
C MET A 89 11.62 -26.77 -9.14
N PHE A 90 12.74 -26.05 -9.16
CA PHE A 90 13.27 -25.40 -10.36
C PHE A 90 13.57 -26.41 -11.47
N LYS A 91 14.19 -27.56 -11.12
CA LYS A 91 14.47 -28.66 -12.06
C LYS A 91 13.22 -29.37 -12.57
N MET A 92 12.15 -29.44 -11.75
CA MET A 92 10.85 -30.00 -12.16
C MET A 92 10.06 -29.05 -13.10
N GLY A 93 10.46 -27.79 -13.20
CA GLY A 93 9.82 -26.76 -13.99
C GLY A 93 8.91 -25.86 -13.14
N MET A 94 9.08 -24.57 -13.34
CA MET A 94 8.30 -23.49 -12.72
C MET A 94 7.45 -22.75 -13.76
N LEU A 95 6.63 -21.82 -13.29
CA LEU A 95 5.87 -20.91 -14.15
C LEU A 95 6.82 -20.24 -15.16
N PRO A 96 6.56 -20.36 -16.47
CA PRO A 96 7.41 -19.77 -17.51
C PRO A 96 7.54 -18.26 -17.37
N ARG A 97 8.63 -17.70 -17.87
CA ARG A 97 8.97 -16.28 -17.71
C ARG A 97 7.93 -15.33 -18.31
N GLY A 98 7.34 -15.68 -19.45
CA GLY A 98 6.36 -14.87 -20.16
C GLY A 98 4.93 -14.96 -19.65
N GLU A 99 4.66 -15.89 -18.74
CA GLU A 99 3.32 -16.12 -18.19
C GLU A 99 2.95 -15.15 -17.09
N ILE A 100 1.65 -15.05 -16.79
CA ILE A 100 1.14 -14.18 -15.73
C ILE A 100 1.23 -14.87 -14.36
N PHE A 101 1.98 -14.27 -13.45
CA PHE A 101 2.00 -14.71 -12.05
C PHE A 101 0.75 -14.24 -11.30
N VAL A 102 0.06 -15.17 -10.65
CA VAL A 102 -1.16 -14.91 -9.89
C VAL A 102 -1.08 -15.55 -8.51
N HIS A 103 -1.04 -14.74 -7.46
CA HIS A 103 -0.86 -15.22 -6.08
C HIS A 103 -2.09 -15.97 -5.51
N THR A 104 -3.27 -15.84 -6.11
CA THR A 104 -4.46 -16.64 -5.74
C THR A 104 -4.43 -18.04 -6.33
N ASN A 105 -3.57 -18.29 -7.33
CA ASN A 105 -3.27 -19.63 -7.81
C ASN A 105 -2.32 -20.32 -6.84
N THR A 106 -2.76 -21.46 -6.29
CA THR A 106 -2.02 -22.18 -5.23
C THR A 106 -0.65 -22.68 -5.68
N LEU A 107 -0.52 -23.10 -6.96
CA LEU A 107 0.76 -23.54 -7.52
C LEU A 107 1.73 -22.37 -7.67
N HIS A 108 1.26 -21.25 -8.22
CA HIS A 108 2.09 -20.04 -8.38
C HIS A 108 2.55 -19.50 -7.03
N LEU A 109 1.65 -19.51 -6.03
CA LEU A 109 1.96 -19.06 -4.68
C LEU A 109 2.98 -19.97 -3.99
N ASP A 110 2.84 -21.31 -4.10
CA ASP A 110 3.82 -22.25 -3.53
C ASP A 110 5.21 -22.02 -4.11
N GLN A 111 5.30 -21.82 -5.43
CA GLN A 111 6.55 -21.48 -6.10
C GLN A 111 7.12 -20.14 -5.59
N ALA A 112 6.29 -19.11 -5.48
CA ALA A 112 6.72 -17.80 -5.01
C ALA A 112 7.21 -17.82 -3.55
N VAL A 113 6.58 -18.61 -2.68
CA VAL A 113 6.99 -18.79 -1.28
C VAL A 113 8.36 -19.47 -1.21
N LYS A 114 8.64 -20.47 -2.05
CA LYS A 114 9.97 -21.11 -2.11
C LYS A 114 11.04 -20.14 -2.61
N VAL A 115 10.74 -19.33 -3.63
CA VAL A 115 11.62 -18.23 -4.09
C VAL A 115 11.89 -17.23 -2.96
N PHE A 116 10.83 -16.80 -2.27
CA PHE A 116 10.99 -15.92 -1.10
C PHE A 116 11.90 -16.52 -0.03
N ARG A 117 11.71 -17.80 0.31
CA ARG A 117 12.52 -18.48 1.34
C ARG A 117 14.00 -18.49 0.99
N VAL A 118 14.35 -18.74 -0.26
CA VAL A 118 15.76 -18.71 -0.70
C VAL A 118 16.34 -17.29 -0.55
N LEU A 119 15.61 -16.26 -0.93
CA LEU A 119 16.02 -14.87 -0.72
C LEU A 119 16.12 -14.52 0.77
N TYR A 120 15.12 -14.90 1.55
CA TYR A 120 15.01 -14.53 2.97
C TYR A 120 16.12 -15.18 3.83
N PHE A 121 16.43 -16.46 3.60
CA PHE A 121 17.42 -17.21 4.39
C PHE A 121 18.86 -17.08 3.91
N ALA A 122 19.16 -16.24 2.91
CA ALA A 122 20.55 -15.88 2.59
C ALA A 122 21.23 -15.22 3.81
N LYS A 123 22.46 -15.65 4.15
CA LYS A 123 23.14 -15.26 5.39
C LYS A 123 23.40 -13.76 5.51
N ASP A 124 23.71 -13.10 4.40
CA ASP A 124 24.01 -11.68 4.34
C ASP A 124 23.47 -11.04 3.06
N PHE A 125 23.63 -9.71 2.94
CA PHE A 125 23.16 -8.96 1.79
C PHE A 125 23.88 -9.34 0.48
N ASP A 126 25.14 -9.75 0.52
CA ASP A 126 25.90 -10.15 -0.66
C ASP A 126 25.31 -11.43 -1.29
N TYR A 127 25.11 -12.48 -0.47
CA TYR A 127 24.47 -13.70 -0.97
C TYR A 127 23.00 -13.50 -1.32
N PHE A 128 22.28 -12.62 -0.63
CA PHE A 128 20.94 -12.21 -1.03
C PHE A 128 20.95 -11.58 -2.44
N MET A 129 21.87 -10.66 -2.73
CA MET A 129 21.99 -10.03 -4.03
C MET A 129 22.41 -11.01 -5.13
N LYS A 130 23.39 -11.87 -4.87
CA LYS A 130 23.80 -12.93 -5.82
C LYS A 130 22.64 -13.84 -6.18
N THR A 131 21.88 -14.25 -5.18
CA THR A 131 20.66 -15.05 -5.35
C THR A 131 19.61 -14.29 -6.16
N ALA A 132 19.40 -13.01 -5.86
CA ALA A 132 18.43 -12.18 -6.57
C ALA A 132 18.84 -11.96 -8.04
N CYS A 133 20.12 -11.74 -8.35
CA CYS A 133 20.63 -11.67 -9.72
C CYS A 133 20.40 -12.98 -10.48
N TRP A 134 20.69 -14.11 -9.86
CA TRP A 134 20.47 -15.42 -10.45
C TRP A 134 19.01 -15.70 -10.75
N LEU A 135 18.11 -15.38 -9.82
CA LEU A 135 16.65 -15.52 -9.96
C LEU A 135 16.09 -14.58 -11.03
N ARG A 136 16.55 -13.32 -11.08
CA ARG A 136 16.08 -12.29 -12.02
C ARG A 136 16.17 -12.75 -13.47
N GLU A 137 17.17 -13.53 -13.84
CA GLU A 137 17.39 -14.00 -15.18
C GLU A 137 16.67 -15.33 -15.51
N ARG A 138 16.25 -16.10 -14.49
CA ARG A 138 15.81 -17.49 -14.68
C ARG A 138 14.35 -17.77 -14.40
N ILE A 139 13.71 -16.98 -13.53
CA ILE A 139 12.32 -17.26 -13.12
C ILE A 139 11.34 -16.24 -13.70
N ASN A 140 10.05 -16.50 -13.51
CA ASN A 140 8.97 -15.59 -13.91
C ASN A 140 9.14 -14.21 -13.25
N GLY A 141 9.02 -13.14 -14.04
CA GLY A 141 9.26 -11.77 -13.58
C GLY A 141 8.28 -11.32 -12.49
N GLY A 142 6.99 -11.65 -12.62
CA GLY A 142 5.99 -11.31 -11.60
C GLY A 142 6.22 -12.03 -10.28
N MET A 143 6.57 -13.30 -10.34
CA MET A 143 6.94 -14.11 -9.18
C MET A 143 8.20 -13.55 -8.50
N PHE A 144 9.20 -13.17 -9.30
CA PHE A 144 10.43 -12.55 -8.79
C PHE A 144 10.13 -11.25 -8.03
N VAL A 145 9.37 -10.31 -8.61
CA VAL A 145 9.00 -9.05 -7.97
C VAL A 145 8.23 -9.29 -6.67
N TYR A 146 7.28 -10.23 -6.65
CA TYR A 146 6.53 -10.59 -5.46
C TYR A 146 7.45 -11.08 -4.34
N ALA A 147 8.31 -12.06 -4.63
CA ALA A 147 9.22 -12.64 -3.64
C ALA A 147 10.30 -11.65 -3.18
N LEU A 148 10.87 -10.85 -4.10
CA LEU A 148 11.86 -9.82 -3.78
C LEU A 148 11.26 -8.72 -2.88
N THR A 149 10.05 -8.23 -3.21
CA THR A 149 9.35 -7.22 -2.40
C THR A 149 9.13 -7.72 -0.98
N ALA A 150 8.64 -8.95 -0.82
CA ALA A 150 8.45 -9.56 0.48
C ALA A 150 9.81 -9.73 1.23
N ALA A 151 10.87 -10.15 0.53
CA ALA A 151 12.19 -10.32 1.15
C ALA A 151 12.76 -8.98 1.63
N VAL A 152 12.70 -7.93 0.83
CA VAL A 152 13.15 -6.59 1.20
C VAL A 152 12.38 -6.04 2.41
N PHE A 153 11.08 -6.36 2.54
CA PHE A 153 10.28 -5.93 3.69
C PHE A 153 10.64 -6.64 4.98
N HIS A 154 11.13 -7.87 4.91
CA HIS A 154 11.30 -8.72 6.10
C HIS A 154 12.76 -9.00 6.48
N ARG A 155 13.73 -8.67 5.66
CA ARG A 155 15.16 -8.80 5.98
C ARG A 155 15.65 -7.56 6.74
N THR A 156 16.41 -7.79 7.81
CA THR A 156 17.00 -6.71 8.63
C THR A 156 18.06 -5.92 7.88
N ASP A 157 18.85 -6.59 7.02
CA ASP A 157 19.89 -5.96 6.20
C ASP A 157 19.34 -5.15 5.01
N CYS A 158 18.01 -5.20 4.76
CA CYS A 158 17.29 -4.36 3.82
C CYS A 158 16.56 -3.18 4.49
N THR A 159 16.77 -2.97 5.80
CA THR A 159 16.13 -1.86 6.52
C THR A 159 16.57 -0.51 5.94
N GLY A 160 15.60 0.36 5.65
CA GLY A 160 15.84 1.68 5.06
C GLY A 160 15.81 1.72 3.52
N ILE A 161 15.76 0.56 2.85
CA ILE A 161 15.59 0.51 1.38
C ILE A 161 14.16 0.91 1.01
N THR A 162 14.05 1.87 0.10
CA THR A 162 12.78 2.32 -0.45
C THR A 162 12.45 1.55 -1.73
N LEU A 163 11.30 0.88 -1.75
CA LEU A 163 10.81 0.28 -2.98
C LEU A 163 9.99 1.28 -3.80
N PRO A 164 10.14 1.28 -5.13
CA PRO A 164 9.35 2.11 -6.02
C PRO A 164 7.89 1.68 -6.02
N ALA A 165 7.02 2.57 -6.51
CA ALA A 165 5.62 2.24 -6.66
C ALA A 165 5.42 1.06 -7.63
N PRO A 166 4.56 0.06 -7.31
CA PRO A 166 4.32 -1.08 -8.18
C PRO A 166 3.81 -0.69 -9.57
N TYR A 167 3.13 0.46 -9.70
CA TYR A 167 2.66 0.94 -11.00
C TYR A 167 3.77 1.42 -11.92
N GLU A 168 4.98 1.70 -11.40
CA GLU A 168 6.16 1.99 -12.22
C GLU A 168 6.92 0.71 -12.62
N ILE A 169 6.83 -0.36 -11.80
CA ILE A 169 7.43 -1.66 -12.11
C ILE A 169 6.57 -2.41 -13.14
N TYR A 170 5.26 -2.43 -12.91
CA TYR A 170 4.25 -3.10 -13.73
C TYR A 170 3.08 -2.18 -14.06
N PRO A 171 3.24 -1.21 -14.98
CA PRO A 171 2.15 -0.31 -15.36
C PRO A 171 0.89 -1.02 -15.86
N TYR A 172 1.03 -2.20 -16.46
CA TYR A 172 -0.07 -3.01 -16.98
C TYR A 172 -1.18 -3.33 -15.99
N PHE A 173 -0.87 -3.43 -14.68
CA PHE A 173 -1.88 -3.73 -13.66
C PHE A 173 -2.56 -2.49 -13.10
N PHE A 174 -2.15 -1.30 -13.50
CA PHE A 174 -2.65 -0.04 -12.95
C PHE A 174 -3.24 0.88 -14.01
N VAL A 175 -2.70 0.89 -15.21
CA VAL A 175 -3.01 1.85 -16.27
C VAL A 175 -3.87 1.19 -17.35
N ASP A 176 -4.89 1.93 -17.80
CA ASP A 176 -5.82 1.45 -18.81
C ASP A 176 -5.10 1.08 -20.12
N SER A 177 -5.53 -0.01 -20.74
CA SER A 177 -4.91 -0.57 -21.95
C SER A 177 -4.78 0.43 -23.10
N HIS A 178 -5.76 1.32 -23.27
CA HIS A 178 -5.72 2.32 -24.34
C HIS A 178 -4.59 3.34 -24.15
N VAL A 179 -4.18 3.63 -22.91
CA VAL A 179 -3.06 4.54 -22.61
C VAL A 179 -1.75 3.87 -22.97
N ILE A 180 -1.56 2.61 -22.54
CA ILE A 180 -0.37 1.82 -22.85
C ILE A 180 -0.25 1.61 -24.36
N ASN A 181 -1.35 1.32 -25.06
CA ASN A 181 -1.35 1.19 -26.52
C ASN A 181 -0.91 2.49 -27.24
N LYS A 182 -1.34 3.66 -26.74
CA LYS A 182 -0.86 4.94 -27.27
C LYS A 182 0.65 5.10 -27.04
N ALA A 183 1.17 4.71 -25.88
CA ALA A 183 2.60 4.73 -25.61
C ALA A 183 3.38 3.83 -26.57
N PHE A 184 2.88 2.62 -26.87
CA PHE A 184 3.46 1.74 -27.87
C PHE A 184 3.48 2.37 -29.26
N ILE A 185 2.37 2.96 -29.72
CA ILE A 185 2.29 3.64 -31.00
C ILE A 185 3.34 4.75 -31.07
N MET A 186 3.42 5.58 -30.04
CA MET A 186 4.40 6.68 -29.95
C MET A 186 5.83 6.16 -29.99
N LYS A 187 6.12 5.04 -29.35
CA LYS A 187 7.45 4.41 -29.41
C LYS A 187 7.75 3.90 -30.82
N MET A 188 6.83 3.21 -31.46
CA MET A 188 6.98 2.69 -32.82
C MET A 188 7.20 3.79 -33.86
N THR A 189 6.54 4.92 -33.69
CA THR A 189 6.67 6.09 -34.58
C THR A 189 7.79 7.04 -34.18
N LYS A 190 8.60 6.70 -33.17
CA LYS A 190 9.65 7.56 -32.57
C LYS A 190 9.14 8.96 -32.23
N ALA A 191 7.91 9.03 -31.69
CA ALA A 191 7.19 10.24 -31.34
C ALA A 191 6.94 11.22 -32.53
N VAL A 192 7.14 10.77 -33.77
CA VAL A 192 6.81 11.54 -34.96
C VAL A 192 5.31 11.39 -35.23
N THR A 193 4.53 12.39 -34.88
CA THR A 193 3.10 12.47 -35.18
C THR A 193 2.73 13.87 -35.64
N ASP A 194 1.72 13.95 -36.51
CA ASP A 194 1.07 15.23 -36.79
C ASP A 194 0.52 15.83 -35.48
N PRO A 195 0.85 17.10 -35.16
CA PRO A 195 0.38 17.76 -33.93
C PRO A 195 -1.14 17.75 -33.76
N VAL A 196 -1.91 17.79 -34.86
CA VAL A 196 -3.38 17.75 -34.85
C VAL A 196 -3.84 16.35 -34.42
N VAL A 197 -3.26 15.31 -34.98
CA VAL A 197 -3.55 13.91 -34.65
C VAL A 197 -3.14 13.62 -33.20
N ALA A 198 -1.96 14.05 -32.78
CA ALA A 198 -1.49 13.89 -31.41
C ALA A 198 -2.45 14.54 -30.39
N ASN A 199 -2.88 15.77 -30.66
CA ASN A 199 -3.83 16.47 -29.79
C ASN A 199 -5.22 15.79 -29.76
N TYR A 200 -5.70 15.27 -30.89
CA TYR A 200 -6.93 14.48 -30.95
C TYR A 200 -6.87 13.26 -30.03
N TYR A 201 -5.78 12.51 -30.07
CA TYR A 201 -5.57 11.37 -29.20
C TYR A 201 -5.17 11.73 -27.75
N GLY A 202 -5.00 13.02 -27.44
CA GLY A 202 -4.57 13.49 -26.13
C GLY A 202 -3.12 13.16 -25.82
N ILE A 203 -2.26 13.23 -26.83
CA ILE A 203 -0.82 13.02 -26.72
C ILE A 203 -0.12 14.37 -26.86
N LYS A 204 0.82 14.64 -25.99
CA LYS A 204 1.69 15.84 -26.08
C LYS A 204 3.14 15.40 -25.99
N VAL A 205 3.90 15.71 -27.01
CA VAL A 205 5.36 15.54 -27.03
C VAL A 205 6.00 16.85 -26.64
N THR A 206 6.91 16.83 -25.68
CA THR A 206 7.70 18.01 -25.29
C THR A 206 9.09 17.94 -25.92
N ASP A 207 9.76 19.11 -26.02
CA ASP A 207 11.12 19.25 -26.59
C ASP A 207 12.20 18.43 -25.85
N LYS A 208 11.84 17.77 -24.75
CA LYS A 208 12.74 17.05 -23.84
C LYS A 208 12.53 15.54 -23.84
N ASN A 209 12.17 14.95 -24.95
CA ASN A 209 11.93 13.51 -25.05
C ASN A 209 10.87 12.97 -24.09
N LEU A 210 9.92 13.81 -23.66
CA LEU A 210 8.81 13.44 -22.79
C LEU A 210 7.52 13.34 -23.60
N VAL A 211 6.88 12.17 -23.57
CA VAL A 211 5.57 11.91 -24.16
C VAL A 211 4.53 11.85 -23.07
N VAL A 212 3.63 12.83 -23.02
CA VAL A 212 2.52 12.90 -22.08
C VAL A 212 1.25 12.38 -22.78
N ILE A 213 0.67 11.34 -22.20
CA ILE A 213 -0.57 10.71 -22.70
C ILE A 213 -1.70 11.06 -21.72
N ASP A 214 -2.72 11.74 -22.23
CA ASP A 214 -3.86 12.15 -21.41
C ASP A 214 -4.78 10.95 -21.11
N TRP A 215 -4.67 10.39 -19.92
CA TRP A 215 -5.52 9.30 -19.45
C TRP A 215 -6.97 9.72 -19.20
N ARG A 216 -7.22 11.03 -18.97
CA ARG A 216 -8.56 11.58 -18.75
C ARG A 216 -9.46 11.51 -20.00
N LYS A 217 -8.88 11.44 -21.19
CA LYS A 217 -9.59 11.41 -22.48
C LYS A 217 -10.06 10.00 -22.88
N GLY A 218 -10.09 9.04 -21.96
CA GLY A 218 -10.69 7.73 -22.21
C GLY A 218 -12.23 7.81 -22.28
N VAL A 219 -12.83 6.99 -23.15
CA VAL A 219 -14.29 6.87 -23.23
C VAL A 219 -14.80 6.29 -21.90
N ARG A 220 -15.40 7.14 -21.08
CA ARG A 220 -16.10 6.75 -19.87
C ARG A 220 -17.59 6.81 -20.13
N HIS A 221 -18.19 5.71 -20.50
CA HIS A 221 -19.62 5.56 -20.42
C HIS A 221 -19.94 5.07 -19.01
N ALA A 222 -20.53 5.93 -18.18
CA ALA A 222 -21.03 5.54 -16.87
C ALA A 222 -22.21 4.57 -17.07
N LEU A 223 -21.93 3.28 -17.03
CA LEU A 223 -22.94 2.22 -17.21
C LEU A 223 -23.67 1.91 -15.90
N THR A 224 -23.04 2.17 -14.76
CA THR A 224 -23.58 1.87 -13.44
C THR A 224 -23.32 2.99 -12.43
N GLN A 225 -24.12 3.00 -11.35
CA GLN A 225 -23.92 3.95 -10.26
C GLN A 225 -22.54 3.76 -9.57
N GLU A 226 -22.03 2.52 -9.52
CA GLU A 226 -20.73 2.21 -8.91
C GLU A 226 -19.55 2.81 -9.67
N GLU A 227 -19.68 3.07 -10.99
CA GLU A 227 -18.63 3.72 -11.76
C GLU A 227 -18.34 5.16 -11.32
N GLN A 228 -19.24 5.80 -10.59
CA GLN A 228 -18.98 7.10 -9.98
C GLN A 228 -17.87 7.04 -8.92
N MET A 229 -17.53 5.85 -8.44
CA MET A 229 -16.49 5.60 -7.42
C MET A 229 -15.11 5.30 -8.03
N THR A 230 -14.99 5.17 -9.36
CA THR A 230 -13.73 4.72 -10.01
C THR A 230 -12.54 5.62 -9.71
N TYR A 231 -12.74 6.94 -9.54
CA TYR A 231 -11.66 7.85 -9.14
C TYR A 231 -11.02 7.48 -7.78
N PHE A 232 -11.74 6.74 -6.93
CA PHE A 232 -11.25 6.22 -5.65
C PHE A 232 -10.83 4.76 -5.75
N THR A 233 -11.67 3.89 -6.32
CA THR A 233 -11.42 2.44 -6.37
C THR A 233 -10.31 2.06 -7.35
N GLU A 234 -10.14 2.81 -8.44
CA GLU A 234 -9.06 2.64 -9.43
C GLU A 234 -7.84 3.53 -9.15
N ASP A 235 -7.82 4.20 -8.00
CA ASP A 235 -6.70 5.04 -7.59
C ASP A 235 -5.41 4.22 -7.47
N ILE A 236 -4.36 4.68 -8.12
CA ILE A 236 -3.08 3.93 -8.22
C ILE A 236 -2.39 3.76 -6.88
N ASP A 237 -2.42 4.80 -6.02
CA ASP A 237 -1.76 4.74 -4.72
C ASP A 237 -2.58 3.92 -3.71
N LEU A 238 -3.92 3.93 -3.82
CA LEU A 238 -4.79 3.07 -3.01
C LEU A 238 -4.57 1.59 -3.35
N ASN A 239 -4.46 1.26 -4.64
CA ASN A 239 -4.14 -0.10 -5.08
C ASN A 239 -2.69 -0.49 -4.72
N THR A 240 -1.76 0.46 -4.72
CA THR A 240 -0.40 0.29 -4.18
C THR A 240 -0.41 -0.01 -2.68
N TYR A 241 -1.22 0.71 -1.90
CA TYR A 241 -1.41 0.44 -0.47
C TYR A 241 -1.88 -1.00 -0.24
N MET A 242 -2.87 -1.46 -0.99
CA MET A 242 -3.39 -2.83 -0.88
C MET A 242 -2.31 -3.88 -1.19
N TYR A 243 -1.52 -3.67 -2.22
CA TYR A 243 -0.40 -4.54 -2.57
C TYR A 243 0.65 -4.59 -1.45
N TYR A 244 1.13 -3.44 -0.98
CA TYR A 244 2.16 -3.38 0.04
C TYR A 244 1.68 -3.84 1.43
N LEU A 245 0.41 -3.65 1.77
CA LEU A 245 -0.18 -4.22 2.98
C LEU A 245 -0.01 -5.75 3.01
N HIS A 246 -0.31 -6.41 1.90
CA HIS A 246 -0.20 -7.87 1.80
C HIS A 246 1.26 -8.35 1.65
N MET A 247 2.17 -7.50 1.17
CA MET A 247 3.60 -7.80 1.18
C MET A 247 4.22 -7.65 2.57
N ASN A 248 3.69 -6.72 3.37
CA ASN A 248 4.14 -6.53 4.77
C ASN A 248 3.55 -7.60 5.71
N TYR A 249 2.33 -8.07 5.44
CA TYR A 249 1.65 -9.09 6.21
C TYR A 249 1.19 -10.27 5.33
N PRO A 250 2.11 -11.02 4.70
CA PRO A 250 1.73 -12.18 3.90
C PRO A 250 1.08 -13.25 4.80
N PHE A 251 -0.09 -13.73 4.40
CA PHE A 251 -0.83 -14.73 5.21
C PHE A 251 -0.12 -16.07 5.35
N TRP A 252 0.71 -16.45 4.37
CA TRP A 252 1.50 -17.69 4.37
C TRP A 252 2.75 -17.62 5.26
N MET A 253 3.10 -16.43 5.77
CA MET A 253 4.26 -16.24 6.64
C MET A 253 3.88 -16.61 8.08
N THR A 254 4.26 -17.85 8.49
CA THR A 254 3.90 -18.39 9.81
C THR A 254 4.83 -17.89 10.90
N ASN A 255 4.30 -17.81 12.13
CA ASN A 255 5.08 -17.38 13.29
C ASN A 255 6.25 -18.32 13.61
N GLU A 256 6.01 -19.62 13.48
CA GLU A 256 6.98 -20.67 13.84
C GLU A 256 8.23 -20.62 12.97
N MET A 257 8.03 -20.41 11.64
CA MET A 257 9.14 -20.40 10.69
C MET A 257 9.96 -19.11 10.74
N TYR A 258 9.30 -17.97 11.04
CA TYR A 258 9.89 -16.63 10.89
C TYR A 258 10.00 -15.84 12.20
N GLY A 259 9.65 -16.45 13.34
CA GLY A 259 9.81 -15.84 14.67
C GLY A 259 8.85 -14.67 14.97
N LEU A 260 7.66 -14.67 14.37
CA LEU A 260 6.70 -13.56 14.40
C LEU A 260 5.66 -13.65 15.54
N ASN A 261 5.96 -14.38 16.63
CA ASN A 261 4.99 -14.71 17.69
C ASN A 261 4.44 -13.51 18.47
N LYS A 262 5.12 -12.37 18.44
CA LYS A 262 4.75 -11.16 19.19
C LYS A 262 3.98 -10.13 18.37
N GLU A 263 3.74 -10.39 17.09
CA GLU A 263 3.08 -9.44 16.19
C GLU A 263 1.57 -9.72 16.09
N ARG A 264 0.77 -8.66 16.11
CA ARG A 264 -0.70 -8.69 15.92
C ARG A 264 -1.05 -8.65 14.43
N ARG A 265 -0.40 -9.49 13.61
CA ARG A 265 -0.47 -9.43 12.13
C ARG A 265 -1.87 -9.67 11.59
N GLY A 266 -2.56 -10.66 12.13
CA GLY A 266 -3.95 -10.98 11.72
C GLY A 266 -4.90 -9.85 12.06
N GLU A 267 -4.86 -9.36 13.29
CA GLU A 267 -5.71 -8.26 13.74
C GLU A 267 -5.42 -6.97 12.95
N ILE A 268 -4.15 -6.66 12.66
CA ILE A 268 -3.76 -5.49 11.84
C ILE A 268 -4.39 -5.57 10.45
N VAL A 269 -4.32 -6.72 9.77
CA VAL A 269 -4.89 -6.87 8.43
C VAL A 269 -6.42 -6.76 8.47
N MET A 270 -7.07 -7.39 9.46
CA MET A 270 -8.53 -7.28 9.61
C MET A 270 -8.97 -5.86 9.93
N TYR A 271 -8.26 -5.18 10.82
CA TYR A 271 -8.52 -3.78 11.14
C TYR A 271 -8.28 -2.86 9.94
N SER A 272 -7.21 -3.08 9.17
CA SER A 272 -6.95 -2.34 7.94
C SER A 272 -8.10 -2.48 6.94
N ASN A 273 -8.67 -3.68 6.80
CA ASN A 273 -9.82 -3.93 5.93
C ASN A 273 -11.11 -3.26 6.45
N LEU A 274 -11.37 -3.29 7.76
CA LEU A 274 -12.49 -2.58 8.38
C LEU A 274 -12.40 -1.06 8.12
N GLN A 275 -11.22 -0.52 8.31
CA GLN A 275 -10.99 0.90 8.12
C GLN A 275 -11.02 1.30 6.64
N LEU A 276 -10.60 0.43 5.74
CA LEU A 276 -10.73 0.65 4.30
C LEU A 276 -12.22 0.69 3.90
N LEU A 277 -13.06 -0.19 4.47
CA LEU A 277 -14.51 -0.16 4.30
C LEU A 277 -15.12 1.13 4.89
N ALA A 278 -14.71 1.53 6.10
CA ALA A 278 -15.15 2.79 6.72
C ALA A 278 -14.81 3.99 5.81
N ARG A 279 -13.58 4.04 5.29
CA ARG A 279 -13.14 5.10 4.38
C ARG A 279 -13.94 5.08 3.06
N TYR A 280 -14.21 3.91 2.50
CA TYR A 280 -15.06 3.75 1.32
C TYR A 280 -16.50 4.21 1.58
N ARG A 281 -17.04 3.92 2.79
CA ARG A 281 -18.35 4.41 3.21
C ARG A 281 -18.43 5.93 3.19
N LEU A 282 -17.43 6.62 3.76
CA LEU A 282 -17.38 8.10 3.73
C LEU A 282 -17.32 8.62 2.29
N GLU A 283 -16.60 7.94 1.41
CA GLU A 283 -16.50 8.31 -0.01
C GLU A 283 -17.85 8.16 -0.73
N ARG A 284 -18.56 7.07 -0.47
CA ARG A 284 -19.93 6.83 -1.00
C ARG A 284 -20.90 7.92 -0.54
N LEU A 285 -20.84 8.33 0.74
CA LEU A 285 -21.63 9.43 1.27
C LEU A 285 -21.32 10.74 0.55
N GLY A 286 -20.08 11.02 0.20
CA GLY A 286 -19.68 12.16 -0.64
C GLY A 286 -20.38 12.19 -2.01
N ARG A 287 -20.76 11.02 -2.54
CA ARG A 287 -21.49 10.82 -3.80
C ARG A 287 -22.99 10.56 -3.61
N ASN A 288 -23.55 10.78 -2.42
CA ASN A 288 -24.96 10.48 -2.10
C ASN A 288 -25.34 8.99 -2.30
N MET A 289 -24.38 8.09 -2.11
CA MET A 289 -24.58 6.65 -2.22
C MET A 289 -24.70 6.02 -0.84
N CYS A 290 -25.64 5.08 -0.71
CA CYS A 290 -25.80 4.29 0.52
C CYS A 290 -24.69 3.24 0.67
N ASP A 291 -24.64 2.61 1.85
CA ASP A 291 -23.64 1.60 2.17
C ASP A 291 -23.73 0.39 1.24
N ILE A 292 -22.57 -0.23 1.01
CA ILE A 292 -22.50 -1.45 0.22
C ILE A 292 -23.01 -2.63 1.05
N LYS A 293 -23.76 -3.52 0.41
CA LYS A 293 -24.24 -4.77 1.03
C LYS A 293 -23.15 -5.85 0.96
N PRO A 294 -23.11 -6.78 1.93
CA PRO A 294 -22.23 -7.93 1.84
C PRO A 294 -22.57 -8.80 0.62
N LEU A 295 -21.57 -9.52 0.11
CA LEU A 295 -21.80 -10.46 -1.00
C LEU A 295 -22.80 -11.55 -0.62
N MET A 296 -23.81 -11.74 -1.46
CA MET A 296 -24.83 -12.77 -1.34
C MET A 296 -24.81 -13.67 -2.57
N PHE A 297 -24.99 -14.99 -2.38
CA PHE A 297 -24.98 -15.98 -3.47
C PHE A 297 -26.36 -16.43 -3.92
N ASN A 298 -27.39 -16.03 -3.18
CA ASN A 298 -28.80 -16.38 -3.48
C ASN A 298 -29.47 -15.45 -4.50
N GLN A 299 -28.74 -14.49 -5.03
CA GLN A 299 -29.22 -13.55 -6.05
C GLN A 299 -28.08 -13.22 -7.02
N PRO A 300 -28.41 -12.87 -8.28
CA PRO A 300 -27.40 -12.43 -9.25
C PRO A 300 -26.64 -11.19 -8.77
N LEU A 301 -25.37 -11.08 -9.16
CA LEU A 301 -24.56 -9.88 -8.94
C LEU A 301 -25.09 -8.71 -9.77
N LYS A 302 -25.64 -7.72 -9.10
CA LYS A 302 -26.28 -6.57 -9.76
C LYS A 302 -25.30 -5.79 -10.65
N TYR A 303 -24.04 -5.63 -10.19
CA TYR A 303 -23.06 -4.79 -10.84
C TYR A 303 -21.99 -5.62 -11.53
N GLY A 304 -21.86 -5.40 -12.84
CA GLY A 304 -20.73 -5.88 -13.62
C GLY A 304 -19.49 -5.01 -13.37
N TYR A 305 -18.40 -5.40 -13.99
CA TYR A 305 -17.15 -4.63 -13.96
C TYR A 305 -16.31 -4.89 -15.20
N TRP A 306 -15.78 -3.85 -15.82
CA TRP A 306 -14.84 -3.91 -16.92
C TRP A 306 -13.50 -3.30 -16.48
N PRO A 307 -12.45 -4.14 -16.27
CA PRO A 307 -11.14 -3.68 -15.78
C PRO A 307 -10.40 -2.70 -16.71
N LYS A 308 -10.62 -2.78 -18.02
CA LYS A 308 -9.89 -2.02 -19.06
C LYS A 308 -8.39 -2.25 -19.02
N ILE A 309 -7.96 -3.39 -18.50
CA ILE A 309 -6.57 -3.81 -18.35
C ILE A 309 -6.26 -4.88 -19.38
N ARG A 310 -5.18 -4.65 -20.13
CA ARG A 310 -4.57 -5.65 -21.00
C ARG A 310 -3.24 -6.07 -20.41
N LEU A 311 -3.09 -7.37 -20.23
CA LEU A 311 -1.89 -7.98 -19.68
C LEU A 311 -0.74 -7.92 -20.69
N HIS A 312 0.50 -8.08 -20.23
CA HIS A 312 1.67 -8.06 -21.12
C HIS A 312 1.71 -9.24 -22.11
N THR A 313 0.95 -10.31 -21.86
CA THR A 313 0.72 -11.42 -22.79
C THR A 313 -0.15 -11.05 -23.98
N GLY A 314 -0.84 -9.91 -23.92
CA GLY A 314 -1.81 -9.47 -24.91
C GLY A 314 -3.27 -9.77 -24.54
N ASP A 315 -3.52 -10.61 -23.55
CA ASP A 315 -4.86 -10.96 -23.08
C ASP A 315 -5.48 -9.80 -22.31
N GLU A 316 -6.79 -9.60 -22.43
CA GLU A 316 -7.53 -8.65 -21.61
C GLU A 316 -8.06 -9.35 -20.36
N MET A 317 -8.04 -8.62 -19.21
CA MET A 317 -8.71 -9.12 -18.02
C MET A 317 -10.21 -9.30 -18.29
N PRO A 318 -10.80 -10.42 -17.82
CA PRO A 318 -12.21 -10.74 -18.08
C PRO A 318 -13.17 -9.66 -17.60
N VAL A 319 -14.19 -9.42 -18.41
CA VAL A 319 -15.31 -8.52 -18.08
C VAL A 319 -16.38 -9.32 -17.32
N ARG A 320 -16.85 -8.80 -16.20
CA ARG A 320 -18.03 -9.35 -15.55
C ARG A 320 -19.27 -8.54 -15.95
N TYR A 321 -20.30 -9.26 -16.42
CA TYR A 321 -21.57 -8.64 -16.83
C TYR A 321 -22.48 -8.32 -15.64
N ASN A 322 -23.40 -7.37 -15.83
CA ASN A 322 -24.45 -7.10 -14.87
C ASN A 322 -25.38 -8.31 -14.70
N ASN A 323 -25.89 -8.51 -13.49
CA ASN A 323 -26.82 -9.58 -13.11
C ASN A 323 -26.27 -11.01 -13.38
N MET A 324 -24.94 -11.18 -13.26
CA MET A 324 -24.31 -12.48 -13.42
C MET A 324 -24.65 -13.41 -12.25
N ILE A 325 -25.00 -14.66 -12.58
CA ILE A 325 -25.14 -15.74 -11.60
C ILE A 325 -23.74 -16.25 -11.24
N VAL A 326 -23.41 -16.22 -9.95
CA VAL A 326 -22.06 -16.55 -9.47
C VAL A 326 -21.87 -18.05 -9.28
N VAL A 327 -22.87 -18.74 -8.75
CA VAL A 327 -22.76 -20.17 -8.43
C VAL A 327 -23.17 -20.98 -9.65
N THR A 328 -22.24 -21.75 -10.19
CA THR A 328 -22.41 -22.67 -11.32
C THR A 328 -22.03 -24.09 -10.88
N ASP A 329 -22.29 -25.07 -11.70
CA ASP A 329 -21.95 -26.48 -11.39
C ASP A 329 -20.41 -26.63 -11.23
N GLU A 330 -19.63 -25.88 -12.01
CA GLU A 330 -18.17 -25.95 -11.96
C GLU A 330 -17.61 -25.46 -10.62
N ASN A 331 -18.18 -24.42 -10.02
CA ASN A 331 -17.68 -23.86 -8.77
C ASN A 331 -18.45 -24.31 -7.50
N LEU A 332 -19.45 -25.18 -7.66
CA LEU A 332 -20.30 -25.65 -6.56
C LEU A 332 -19.50 -26.30 -5.41
N LYS A 333 -18.42 -27.02 -5.73
CA LYS A 333 -17.54 -27.62 -4.71
C LYS A 333 -16.87 -26.54 -3.85
N LEU A 334 -16.40 -25.44 -4.47
CA LEU A 334 -15.80 -24.32 -3.76
C LEU A 334 -16.84 -23.59 -2.91
N LYS A 335 -18.07 -23.46 -3.41
CA LYS A 335 -19.18 -22.87 -2.66
C LYS A 335 -19.54 -23.67 -1.41
N ARG A 336 -19.62 -25.02 -1.52
CA ARG A 336 -19.84 -25.90 -0.36
C ARG A 336 -18.75 -25.78 0.68
N LEU A 337 -17.47 -25.76 0.23
CA LEU A 337 -16.34 -25.54 1.12
C LEU A 337 -16.44 -24.19 1.83
N LEU A 338 -16.85 -23.14 1.14
CA LEU A 338 -17.08 -21.82 1.73
C LEU A 338 -18.13 -21.89 2.83
N ASP A 339 -19.27 -22.54 2.56
CA ASP A 339 -20.38 -22.67 3.53
C ASP A 339 -19.92 -23.42 4.79
N ASP A 340 -19.13 -24.47 4.61
CA ASP A 340 -18.59 -25.26 5.73
C ASP A 340 -17.63 -24.43 6.59
N VAL A 341 -16.73 -23.67 5.96
CA VAL A 341 -15.77 -22.80 6.68
C VAL A 341 -16.50 -21.68 7.42
N GLU A 342 -17.44 -20.99 6.76
CA GLU A 342 -18.21 -19.92 7.40
C GLU A 342 -19.07 -20.43 8.56
N ARG A 343 -19.67 -21.61 8.42
CA ARG A 343 -20.43 -22.25 9.50
C ARG A 343 -19.51 -22.58 10.67
N MET A 344 -18.36 -23.23 10.44
CA MET A 344 -17.41 -23.57 11.48
C MET A 344 -16.89 -22.33 12.23
N LEU A 345 -16.57 -21.25 11.52
CA LEU A 345 -16.14 -19.98 12.15
C LEU A 345 -17.29 -19.39 13.00
N ARG A 346 -18.51 -19.37 12.48
CA ARG A 346 -19.69 -18.87 13.20
C ARG A 346 -19.96 -19.67 14.46
N ASP A 347 -20.01 -20.99 14.34
CA ASP A 347 -20.25 -21.89 15.49
C ASP A 347 -19.14 -21.75 16.53
N GLY A 348 -17.87 -21.65 16.08
CA GLY A 348 -16.74 -21.42 16.95
C GLY A 348 -16.79 -20.09 17.69
N ILE A 349 -17.22 -19.02 17.04
CA ILE A 349 -17.41 -17.71 17.66
C ILE A 349 -18.53 -17.77 18.71
N LEU A 350 -19.68 -18.37 18.38
CA LEU A 350 -20.84 -18.46 19.27
C LEU A 350 -20.57 -19.35 20.48
N THR A 351 -19.84 -20.47 20.30
CA THR A 351 -19.50 -21.41 21.39
C THR A 351 -18.25 -20.99 22.17
N GLY A 352 -17.50 -20.02 21.65
CA GLY A 352 -16.23 -19.55 22.22
C GLY A 352 -15.09 -20.55 22.06
N LYS A 353 -15.19 -21.56 21.18
CA LYS A 353 -14.14 -22.55 20.90
C LYS A 353 -14.25 -23.15 19.50
N ILE A 354 -13.12 -23.43 18.89
CA ILE A 354 -13.03 -24.25 17.67
C ILE A 354 -12.15 -25.46 18.00
N GLU A 355 -12.68 -26.65 17.84
CA GLU A 355 -11.97 -27.90 18.01
C GLU A 355 -11.42 -28.35 16.65
N ARG A 356 -10.11 -28.62 16.60
CA ARG A 356 -9.42 -29.13 15.42
C ARG A 356 -9.48 -30.66 15.39
N ARG A 357 -9.27 -31.24 14.20
CA ARG A 357 -9.21 -32.72 14.04
C ARG A 357 -8.08 -33.39 14.83
N ASP A 358 -7.00 -32.67 15.12
CA ASP A 358 -5.90 -33.15 15.96
C ASP A 358 -6.22 -33.11 17.47
N GLY A 359 -7.43 -32.77 17.84
CA GLY A 359 -7.90 -32.62 19.23
C GLY A 359 -7.52 -31.30 19.89
N THR A 360 -6.76 -30.44 19.22
CA THR A 360 -6.43 -29.10 19.77
C THR A 360 -7.64 -28.18 19.76
N VAL A 361 -7.80 -27.41 20.85
CA VAL A 361 -8.90 -26.46 21.01
C VAL A 361 -8.39 -25.03 20.92
N ILE A 362 -8.98 -24.26 20.01
CA ILE A 362 -8.76 -22.82 19.91
C ILE A 362 -9.87 -22.11 20.68
N HIS A 363 -9.50 -21.30 21.66
CA HIS A 363 -10.46 -20.50 22.43
C HIS A 363 -10.68 -19.13 21.75
N LEU A 364 -11.94 -18.66 21.76
CA LEU A 364 -12.39 -17.39 21.18
C LEU A 364 -13.30 -16.65 22.16
N LYS A 365 -12.76 -16.24 23.32
CA LYS A 365 -13.54 -15.64 24.41
C LYS A 365 -13.05 -14.26 24.85
N LYS A 366 -11.77 -13.97 24.67
CA LYS A 366 -11.12 -12.75 25.14
C LYS A 366 -10.78 -11.82 23.98
N ALA A 367 -10.54 -10.54 24.28
CA ALA A 367 -10.15 -9.56 23.27
C ALA A 367 -8.86 -9.95 22.52
N GLU A 368 -7.90 -10.59 23.21
CA GLU A 368 -6.63 -11.06 22.64
C GLU A 368 -6.83 -12.18 21.61
N ASP A 369 -7.92 -12.95 21.72
CA ASP A 369 -8.25 -14.03 20.77
C ASP A 369 -8.62 -13.50 19.38
N ALA A 370 -8.81 -12.19 19.24
CA ALA A 370 -9.05 -11.52 17.96
C ALA A 370 -7.91 -11.78 16.95
N GLU A 371 -6.66 -11.82 17.42
CA GLU A 371 -5.51 -12.17 16.58
C GLU A 371 -5.63 -13.59 16.00
N MET A 372 -6.00 -14.55 16.84
CA MET A 372 -6.16 -15.94 16.42
C MET A 372 -7.33 -16.07 15.43
N LEU A 373 -8.48 -15.46 15.70
CA LEU A 373 -9.62 -15.46 14.80
C LEU A 373 -9.27 -14.82 13.45
N ALA A 374 -8.58 -13.68 13.46
CA ALA A 374 -8.13 -13.02 12.25
C ALA A 374 -7.23 -13.92 11.41
N ARG A 375 -6.30 -14.66 12.03
CA ARG A 375 -5.45 -15.65 11.34
C ARG A 375 -6.26 -16.80 10.75
N LEU A 376 -7.29 -17.28 11.45
CA LEU A 376 -8.19 -18.31 10.93
C LEU A 376 -8.92 -17.83 9.67
N ILE A 377 -9.43 -16.61 9.68
CA ILE A 377 -10.11 -15.98 8.52
C ILE A 377 -9.14 -15.76 7.35
N LEU A 378 -7.92 -15.35 7.64
CA LEU A 378 -6.89 -15.02 6.66
C LEU A 378 -6.07 -16.24 6.20
N GLY A 379 -6.34 -17.44 6.72
CA GLY A 379 -5.65 -18.67 6.32
C GLY A 379 -4.26 -18.85 6.93
N GLY A 380 -3.91 -18.13 7.99
CA GLY A 380 -2.66 -18.31 8.72
C GLY A 380 -2.62 -19.54 9.63
N VAL A 381 -3.73 -20.27 9.75
CA VAL A 381 -3.88 -21.47 10.58
C VAL A 381 -4.64 -22.54 9.81
N ARG A 382 -4.20 -23.79 9.88
CA ARG A 382 -4.89 -24.90 9.21
C ARG A 382 -6.16 -25.27 9.98
N LEU A 383 -7.30 -25.27 9.29
CA LEU A 383 -8.60 -25.59 9.90
C LEU A 383 -9.11 -26.99 9.57
N VAL A 384 -8.82 -27.53 8.38
CA VAL A 384 -9.46 -28.77 7.89
C VAL A 384 -8.48 -29.65 7.11
N GLY A 385 -8.40 -30.94 7.50
CA GLY A 385 -7.93 -32.07 6.69
C GLY A 385 -6.42 -32.27 6.59
N ASP A 386 -6.02 -33.56 6.31
CA ASP A 386 -4.64 -34.00 6.10
C ASP A 386 -3.99 -33.40 4.84
N ASP A 387 -4.79 -32.99 3.85
CA ASP A 387 -4.35 -32.29 2.65
C ASP A 387 -4.13 -30.80 2.95
N ALA A 388 -3.29 -30.51 3.86
CA ALA A 388 -2.48 -29.30 4.12
C ALA A 388 -2.85 -27.96 3.39
N LYS A 389 -4.06 -27.80 2.86
CA LYS A 389 -4.48 -26.57 2.18
C LYS A 389 -4.95 -25.55 3.21
N VAL A 390 -4.13 -24.52 3.38
CA VAL A 390 -4.51 -23.33 4.12
C VAL A 390 -5.70 -22.67 3.40
N ILE A 391 -6.84 -22.59 4.09
CA ILE A 391 -8.04 -21.95 3.53
C ILE A 391 -8.05 -20.49 3.94
N HIS A 392 -7.89 -19.63 2.98
CA HIS A 392 -8.02 -18.18 3.12
C HIS A 392 -9.42 -17.78 2.65
N LEU A 393 -10.29 -17.34 3.57
CA LEU A 393 -11.70 -17.07 3.27
C LEU A 393 -11.87 -16.07 2.11
N THR A 394 -11.07 -15.00 2.11
CA THR A 394 -11.09 -14.00 1.04
C THR A 394 -10.64 -14.58 -0.31
N HIS A 395 -9.61 -15.43 -0.32
CA HIS A 395 -9.14 -16.08 -1.55
C HIS A 395 -10.16 -17.08 -2.09
N LEU A 396 -10.83 -17.81 -1.20
CA LEU A 396 -11.89 -18.73 -1.58
C LEU A 396 -13.07 -18.00 -2.25
N LEU A 397 -13.49 -16.87 -1.67
CA LEU A 397 -14.54 -16.01 -2.24
C LEU A 397 -14.13 -15.45 -3.62
N ARG A 398 -12.91 -14.95 -3.74
CA ARG A 398 -12.38 -14.48 -5.03
C ARG A 398 -12.32 -15.60 -6.05
N LYS A 399 -11.85 -16.78 -5.67
CA LYS A 399 -11.74 -17.95 -6.54
C LYS A 399 -13.10 -18.43 -7.05
N ILE A 400 -14.15 -18.42 -6.22
CA ILE A 400 -15.51 -18.73 -6.66
C ILE A 400 -15.96 -17.75 -7.76
N LEU A 401 -15.69 -16.44 -7.58
CA LEU A 401 -16.06 -15.41 -8.54
C LEU A 401 -15.24 -15.47 -9.82
N SER A 402 -13.95 -15.76 -9.73
CA SER A 402 -13.06 -15.90 -10.90
C SER A 402 -13.39 -17.18 -11.68
N TYR A 403 -13.67 -18.28 -10.99
CA TYR A 403 -13.97 -19.58 -11.63
C TYR A 403 -15.24 -19.55 -12.48
N SER A 404 -16.21 -18.73 -12.11
CA SER A 404 -17.45 -18.57 -12.87
C SER A 404 -17.28 -17.85 -14.21
N GLN A 405 -16.09 -17.31 -14.51
CA GLN A 405 -15.85 -16.51 -15.69
C GLN A 405 -14.94 -17.18 -16.74
N TYR A 406 -14.05 -18.12 -16.32
CA TYR A 406 -13.06 -18.71 -17.23
C TYR A 406 -12.63 -20.12 -16.82
N ASN A 407 -12.57 -21.04 -17.79
CA ASN A 407 -11.89 -22.32 -17.62
C ASN A 407 -10.39 -22.12 -17.60
N MET A 408 -9.75 -22.54 -16.52
CA MET A 408 -8.32 -22.38 -16.28
C MET A 408 -7.60 -23.68 -16.53
N ASN A 409 -6.58 -23.66 -17.38
CA ASN A 409 -5.64 -24.76 -17.44
C ASN A 409 -4.43 -24.48 -16.52
N LYS A 410 -3.54 -25.46 -16.36
CA LYS A 410 -2.40 -25.40 -15.45
C LYS A 410 -1.40 -24.27 -15.79
N TYR A 411 -1.30 -23.86 -17.03
CA TYR A 411 -0.24 -23.00 -17.57
C TYR A 411 -0.73 -21.65 -18.08
N THR A 412 -1.94 -21.58 -18.57
CA THR A 412 -2.55 -20.33 -19.07
C THR A 412 -3.66 -19.90 -18.13
N TYR A 413 -3.37 -18.93 -17.31
CA TYR A 413 -4.30 -18.36 -16.35
C TYR A 413 -4.48 -16.87 -16.66
N VAL A 414 -5.66 -16.49 -17.15
CA VAL A 414 -6.03 -15.09 -17.30
C VAL A 414 -6.72 -14.63 -16.01
N PRO A 415 -6.04 -13.84 -15.17
CA PRO A 415 -6.63 -13.41 -13.90
C PRO A 415 -7.76 -12.42 -14.11
N THR A 416 -8.76 -12.48 -13.25
CA THR A 416 -9.71 -11.39 -13.07
C THR A 416 -9.11 -10.28 -12.21
N ALA A 417 -9.74 -9.10 -12.19
CA ALA A 417 -9.28 -8.01 -11.32
C ALA A 417 -9.24 -8.41 -9.84
N LEU A 418 -10.10 -9.33 -9.40
CA LEU A 418 -10.16 -9.82 -8.02
C LEU A 418 -8.98 -10.70 -7.62
N ASP A 419 -8.28 -11.31 -8.59
CA ASP A 419 -7.21 -12.28 -8.31
C ASP A 419 -5.89 -11.64 -7.89
N MET A 420 -5.75 -10.32 -8.04
CA MET A 420 -4.50 -9.63 -7.77
C MET A 420 -4.66 -8.50 -6.75
N TYR A 421 -3.68 -8.35 -5.85
CA TYR A 421 -3.69 -7.25 -4.87
C TYR A 421 -3.59 -5.86 -5.51
N THR A 422 -3.01 -5.77 -6.70
CA THR A 422 -2.85 -4.52 -7.46
C THR A 422 -4.12 -4.05 -8.16
N THR A 423 -5.12 -4.92 -8.30
CA THR A 423 -6.33 -4.62 -9.09
C THR A 423 -7.65 -4.88 -8.36
N CYS A 424 -7.61 -5.60 -7.24
CA CYS A 424 -8.85 -6.09 -6.60
C CYS A 424 -9.76 -4.98 -6.08
N LEU A 425 -9.20 -3.85 -5.63
CA LEU A 425 -10.00 -2.70 -5.15
C LEU A 425 -10.83 -2.05 -6.26
N ARG A 426 -10.41 -2.21 -7.51
CA ARG A 426 -11.08 -1.64 -8.68
C ARG A 426 -12.48 -2.22 -8.89
N ASP A 427 -12.66 -3.47 -8.51
CA ASP A 427 -13.92 -4.20 -8.70
C ASP A 427 -14.92 -3.91 -7.56
N PRO A 428 -16.14 -3.41 -7.84
CA PRO A 428 -17.15 -3.18 -6.82
C PRO A 428 -17.45 -4.40 -5.92
N VAL A 429 -17.33 -5.60 -6.46
CA VAL A 429 -17.58 -6.84 -5.71
C VAL A 429 -16.51 -7.12 -4.66
N PHE A 430 -15.30 -6.61 -4.82
CA PHE A 430 -14.28 -6.66 -3.77
C PHE A 430 -14.80 -6.10 -2.43
N TRP A 431 -15.48 -4.96 -2.46
CA TRP A 431 -16.02 -4.28 -1.28
C TRP A 431 -17.15 -5.09 -0.65
N MET A 432 -17.96 -5.77 -1.46
CA MET A 432 -18.98 -6.71 -1.00
C MET A 432 -18.37 -7.94 -0.32
N ILE A 433 -17.27 -8.49 -0.88
CA ILE A 433 -16.50 -9.59 -0.28
C ILE A 433 -15.94 -9.14 1.07
N MET A 434 -15.27 -7.99 1.11
CA MET A 434 -14.66 -7.48 2.34
C MET A 434 -15.70 -7.24 3.42
N LYS A 435 -16.87 -6.69 3.07
CA LYS A 435 -17.99 -6.53 4.02
C LYS A 435 -18.44 -7.88 4.59
N ARG A 436 -18.53 -8.92 3.76
CA ARG A 436 -18.90 -10.29 4.21
C ARG A 436 -17.85 -10.88 5.14
N VAL A 437 -16.57 -10.79 4.78
CA VAL A 437 -15.45 -11.33 5.55
C VAL A 437 -15.30 -10.61 6.90
N THR A 438 -15.33 -9.28 6.88
CA THR A 438 -15.19 -8.49 8.11
C THR A 438 -16.38 -8.66 9.05
N ASN A 439 -17.60 -8.92 8.56
CA ASN A 439 -18.75 -9.20 9.41
C ASN A 439 -18.51 -10.43 10.31
N THR A 440 -17.78 -11.44 9.85
CA THR A 440 -17.41 -12.60 10.70
C THR A 440 -16.51 -12.18 11.87
N PHE A 441 -15.57 -11.27 11.61
CA PHE A 441 -14.69 -10.72 12.65
C PHE A 441 -15.44 -9.78 13.62
N VAL A 442 -16.32 -8.94 13.09
CA VAL A 442 -17.18 -8.04 13.87
C VAL A 442 -18.11 -8.82 14.79
N MET A 443 -18.69 -9.94 14.31
CA MET A 443 -19.53 -10.80 15.13
C MET A 443 -18.83 -11.27 16.42
N PHE A 444 -17.55 -11.62 16.34
CA PHE A 444 -16.75 -11.92 17.54
C PHE A 444 -16.58 -10.70 18.44
N LYS A 445 -16.23 -9.55 17.86
CA LYS A 445 -16.06 -8.31 18.63
C LYS A 445 -17.35 -7.86 19.33
N ASP A 446 -18.50 -8.13 18.73
CA ASP A 446 -19.82 -7.80 19.30
C ASP A 446 -20.22 -8.68 20.48
N LEU A 447 -19.60 -9.86 20.63
CA LEU A 447 -19.81 -10.75 21.78
C LEU A 447 -18.90 -10.40 22.97
N LEU A 448 -17.87 -9.56 22.76
CA LEU A 448 -17.01 -9.10 23.85
C LEU A 448 -17.78 -8.18 24.80
N PRO A 449 -17.44 -8.17 26.10
CA PRO A 449 -18.01 -7.21 27.05
C PRO A 449 -17.81 -5.77 26.56
N LYS A 450 -18.84 -4.95 26.68
CA LYS A 450 -18.74 -3.52 26.42
C LYS A 450 -17.73 -2.89 27.38
N TYR A 451 -17.07 -1.81 26.95
CA TYR A 451 -16.18 -1.05 27.85
C TYR A 451 -16.97 -0.45 28.99
N THR A 452 -16.44 -0.56 30.20
CA THR A 452 -16.97 0.12 31.38
C THR A 452 -16.58 1.60 31.39
N HIS A 453 -17.20 2.38 32.26
CA HIS A 453 -16.83 3.79 32.41
C HIS A 453 -15.35 3.94 32.80
N GLU A 454 -14.88 3.12 33.74
CA GLU A 454 -13.50 3.13 34.27
C GLU A 454 -12.47 2.72 33.19
N GLU A 455 -12.87 1.87 32.23
CA GLU A 455 -12.01 1.50 31.10
C GLU A 455 -11.89 2.62 30.06
N LEU A 456 -12.89 3.49 29.96
CA LEU A 456 -12.91 4.61 29.00
C LEU A 456 -12.37 5.90 29.61
N ASP A 457 -12.55 6.11 30.93
CA ASP A 457 -12.18 7.33 31.60
C ASP A 457 -10.65 7.46 31.77
N PHE A 458 -10.19 8.69 31.77
CA PHE A 458 -8.85 9.08 32.18
C PHE A 458 -8.92 10.15 33.26
N PRO A 459 -9.01 9.74 34.53
CA PRO A 459 -9.22 10.67 35.64
C PRO A 459 -8.18 11.79 35.67
N GLY A 460 -8.66 13.03 35.79
CA GLY A 460 -7.82 14.21 35.78
C GLY A 460 -7.48 14.78 34.41
N VAL A 461 -7.94 14.14 33.35
CA VAL A 461 -7.73 14.60 31.94
C VAL A 461 -9.08 14.96 31.30
N LYS A 462 -9.18 16.17 30.74
CA LYS A 462 -10.40 16.67 30.09
C LYS A 462 -10.08 17.28 28.74
N VAL A 463 -10.77 16.84 27.67
CA VAL A 463 -10.75 17.47 26.35
C VAL A 463 -11.78 18.62 26.33
N GLU A 464 -11.30 19.86 26.29
CA GLU A 464 -12.17 21.04 26.33
C GLU A 464 -12.68 21.45 24.95
N HIS A 465 -11.77 21.60 23.99
CA HIS A 465 -12.12 22.08 22.65
C HIS A 465 -11.39 21.29 21.57
N ILE A 466 -12.08 21.09 20.43
CA ILE A 466 -11.51 20.55 19.20
C ILE A 466 -11.90 21.50 18.08
N THR A 467 -10.93 22.02 17.36
CA THR A 467 -11.13 22.86 16.18
C THR A 467 -10.30 22.37 15.02
N THR A 468 -10.75 22.63 13.81
CA THR A 468 -10.01 22.27 12.59
C THR A 468 -9.98 23.47 11.64
N ASP A 469 -8.96 23.51 10.80
CA ASP A 469 -8.97 24.34 9.62
C ASP A 469 -10.12 23.93 8.69
N LYS A 470 -10.44 24.76 7.70
CA LYS A 470 -11.44 24.42 6.69
C LYS A 470 -10.99 23.21 5.89
N LEU A 471 -11.73 22.11 5.98
CA LEU A 471 -11.42 20.88 5.25
C LEU A 471 -11.86 21.00 3.80
N VAL A 472 -10.91 20.99 2.85
CA VAL A 472 -11.17 21.22 1.43
C VAL A 472 -10.51 20.15 0.59
N THR A 473 -11.28 19.51 -0.29
CA THR A 473 -10.82 18.52 -1.26
C THR A 473 -10.94 19.03 -2.69
N PHE A 474 -10.12 18.52 -3.58
CA PHE A 474 -10.09 18.87 -5.00
C PHE A 474 -9.54 17.71 -5.82
N MET A 475 -9.66 17.81 -7.15
CA MET A 475 -9.00 16.88 -8.07
C MET A 475 -7.73 17.54 -8.60
N ASP A 476 -6.56 16.92 -8.37
CA ASP A 476 -5.29 17.33 -8.96
C ASP A 476 -4.96 16.55 -10.24
N GLU A 477 -3.97 17.03 -10.99
CA GLU A 477 -3.40 16.31 -12.13
C GLU A 477 -2.06 15.71 -11.72
N TYR A 478 -1.86 14.45 -12.07
CA TYR A 478 -0.64 13.72 -11.76
C TYR A 478 -0.15 12.92 -12.95
N ASP A 479 1.14 12.92 -13.18
CA ASP A 479 1.82 12.19 -14.25
C ASP A 479 2.46 10.91 -13.66
N VAL A 480 2.11 9.78 -14.24
CA VAL A 480 2.60 8.45 -13.86
C VAL A 480 3.61 7.99 -14.89
N ASP A 481 4.83 7.64 -14.49
CA ASP A 481 5.83 7.06 -15.39
C ASP A 481 5.40 5.63 -15.78
N ILE A 482 5.19 5.41 -17.07
CA ILE A 482 4.81 4.12 -17.66
C ILE A 482 5.88 3.57 -18.61
N THR A 483 7.08 4.12 -18.57
CA THR A 483 8.18 3.74 -19.48
C THR A 483 8.51 2.25 -19.37
N ASN A 484 8.43 1.66 -18.17
CA ASN A 484 8.66 0.22 -17.95
C ASN A 484 7.62 -0.71 -18.61
N ALA A 485 6.49 -0.19 -19.11
CA ALA A 485 5.56 -0.98 -19.91
C ALA A 485 6.11 -1.26 -21.33
N LEU A 486 7.09 -0.49 -21.78
CA LEU A 486 7.60 -0.56 -23.15
C LEU A 486 8.93 -1.30 -23.20
N TYR A 487 9.08 -2.18 -24.20
CA TYR A 487 10.35 -2.88 -24.42
C TYR A 487 11.41 -1.92 -24.95
N LEU A 488 12.62 -2.02 -24.44
CA LEU A 488 13.78 -1.31 -24.96
C LEU A 488 14.28 -1.99 -26.24
N ASP A 489 14.65 -1.18 -27.24
CA ASP A 489 15.33 -1.66 -28.44
C ASP A 489 16.84 -1.88 -28.18
N GLN A 490 17.58 -2.41 -29.17
CA GLN A 490 19.00 -2.73 -29.03
C GLN A 490 19.85 -1.49 -28.71
N ASN A 491 19.52 -0.33 -29.28
CA ASN A 491 20.26 0.90 -29.03
C ASN A 491 20.03 1.42 -27.62
N GLU A 492 18.76 1.38 -27.14
CA GLU A 492 18.38 1.75 -25.78
C GLU A 492 19.00 0.80 -24.74
N ILE A 493 19.09 -0.51 -25.08
CA ILE A 493 19.78 -1.50 -24.23
C ILE A 493 21.27 -1.17 -24.11
N HIS A 494 21.94 -0.78 -25.21
CA HIS A 494 23.33 -0.34 -25.17
C HIS A 494 23.52 0.94 -24.34
N LYS A 495 22.59 1.88 -24.43
CA LYS A 495 22.57 3.11 -23.62
C LYS A 495 22.15 2.87 -22.17
N LYS A 496 21.57 1.72 -21.84
CA LYS A 496 21.01 1.33 -20.55
C LYS A 496 19.82 2.22 -20.09
N HIS A 497 19.14 2.89 -20.99
CA HIS A 497 17.95 3.70 -20.73
C HIS A 497 17.09 3.88 -21.99
N SER A 498 15.81 4.21 -21.80
CA SER A 498 14.92 4.58 -22.90
C SER A 498 15.27 5.97 -23.45
N ASP A 499 15.23 6.12 -24.78
CA ASP A 499 15.44 7.42 -25.45
C ASP A 499 14.31 8.42 -25.15
N MET A 500 13.11 7.92 -24.82
CA MET A 500 11.91 8.69 -24.52
C MET A 500 11.34 8.30 -23.17
N ILE A 501 10.76 9.25 -22.45
CA ILE A 501 9.99 9.03 -21.23
C ILE A 501 8.51 9.09 -21.57
N TYR A 502 7.77 8.09 -21.14
CA TYR A 502 6.33 7.98 -21.37
C TYR A 502 5.58 8.15 -20.05
N VAL A 503 4.71 9.13 -19.98
CA VAL A 503 3.89 9.38 -18.77
C VAL A 503 2.41 9.40 -19.10
N ALA A 504 1.62 8.85 -18.20
CA ALA A 504 0.15 8.88 -18.26
C ALA A 504 -0.36 9.97 -17.30
N ARG A 505 -1.07 10.98 -17.83
CA ARG A 505 -1.65 12.07 -17.04
C ARG A 505 -3.03 11.72 -16.59
N MET A 506 -3.24 11.62 -15.29
CA MET A 506 -4.51 11.28 -14.66
C MET A 506 -5.03 12.40 -13.74
N ARG A 507 -6.30 12.31 -13.36
CA ARG A 507 -6.89 13.10 -12.26
C ARG A 507 -7.09 12.22 -11.05
N ARG A 508 -6.73 12.73 -9.88
CA ARG A 508 -6.88 12.01 -8.61
C ARG A 508 -7.38 12.93 -7.50
N LEU A 509 -8.00 12.34 -6.48
CA LEU A 509 -8.48 13.06 -5.31
C LEU A 509 -7.29 13.51 -4.44
N ASN A 510 -7.36 14.77 -3.98
CA ASN A 510 -6.41 15.37 -3.06
C ASN A 510 -7.13 16.33 -2.10
N HIS A 511 -6.43 16.82 -1.07
CA HIS A 511 -6.95 17.80 -0.13
C HIS A 511 -5.90 18.87 0.19
N HIS A 512 -6.36 20.05 0.60
CA HIS A 512 -5.46 21.04 1.18
C HIS A 512 -4.94 20.56 2.55
N PRO A 513 -3.69 20.83 2.91
CA PRO A 513 -3.19 20.60 4.27
C PRO A 513 -4.11 21.27 5.30
N PHE A 514 -4.32 20.64 6.42
CA PHE A 514 -5.16 21.13 7.51
C PHE A 514 -4.56 20.79 8.86
N LYS A 515 -4.94 21.55 9.88
CA LYS A 515 -4.57 21.33 11.28
C LYS A 515 -5.78 20.91 12.09
N VAL A 516 -5.56 20.04 13.06
CA VAL A 516 -6.50 19.71 14.13
C VAL A 516 -5.89 20.26 15.42
N ASN A 517 -6.62 21.18 16.08
CA ASN A 517 -6.21 21.75 17.37
C ASN A 517 -7.07 21.10 18.45
N ILE A 518 -6.42 20.60 19.51
CA ILE A 518 -7.06 19.90 20.61
C ILE A 518 -6.60 20.56 21.93
N ASP A 519 -7.52 21.19 22.64
CA ASP A 519 -7.26 21.75 23.96
C ASP A 519 -7.58 20.70 25.02
N VAL A 520 -6.58 20.34 25.83
CA VAL A 520 -6.66 19.33 26.88
C VAL A 520 -6.21 19.96 28.21
N VAL A 521 -6.98 19.76 29.24
CA VAL A 521 -6.58 20.12 30.63
C VAL A 521 -6.21 18.84 31.37
N SER A 522 -5.06 18.84 32.04
CA SER A 522 -4.58 17.72 32.85
C SER A 522 -4.21 18.21 34.25
N ASP A 523 -4.56 17.45 35.27
CA ASP A 523 -4.17 17.70 36.67
C ASP A 523 -2.76 17.17 37.00
N LYS A 524 -2.14 16.43 36.04
CA LYS A 524 -0.86 15.75 36.24
C LYS A 524 -0.03 15.75 34.95
N SER A 525 1.30 15.64 35.09
CA SER A 525 2.18 15.37 33.99
C SER A 525 2.22 13.87 33.71
N VAL A 526 1.78 13.43 32.51
CA VAL A 526 1.62 12.01 32.18
C VAL A 526 1.68 11.76 30.66
N ASP A 527 2.23 10.61 30.27
CA ASP A 527 2.19 10.16 28.88
C ASP A 527 0.79 9.64 28.51
N ALA A 528 0.29 10.10 27.39
CA ALA A 528 -1.03 9.77 26.87
C ALA A 528 -0.96 9.30 25.41
N VAL A 529 -1.93 8.48 25.00
CA VAL A 529 -2.21 8.18 23.58
C VAL A 529 -3.40 9.00 23.13
N VAL A 530 -3.20 9.83 22.13
CA VAL A 530 -4.27 10.60 21.49
C VAL A 530 -4.68 9.86 20.21
N ARG A 531 -5.99 9.60 20.05
CA ARG A 531 -6.58 9.00 18.85
C ARG A 531 -7.60 9.95 18.25
N ILE A 532 -7.55 10.10 16.93
CA ILE A 532 -8.41 10.99 16.15
C ILE A 532 -9.16 10.17 15.12
N PHE A 533 -10.48 10.24 15.13
CA PHE A 533 -11.36 9.55 14.19
C PHE A 533 -12.24 10.53 13.42
N LEU A 534 -12.51 10.21 12.17
CA LEU A 534 -13.46 10.92 11.31
C LEU A 534 -14.57 9.97 10.89
N GLY A 535 -15.83 10.31 11.13
CA GLY A 535 -16.96 9.44 10.84
C GLY A 535 -18.19 10.18 10.30
N PRO A 536 -19.22 9.45 9.87
CA PRO A 536 -20.43 10.04 9.33
C PRO A 536 -21.32 10.63 10.45
N LYS A 537 -21.96 11.76 10.15
CA LYS A 537 -23.03 12.30 10.99
C LYS A 537 -24.40 11.79 10.56
N PHE A 538 -24.65 11.78 9.26
CA PHE A 538 -25.89 11.37 8.66
C PHE A 538 -25.70 10.21 7.69
N ASP A 539 -26.75 9.41 7.52
CA ASP A 539 -26.80 8.37 6.49
C ASP A 539 -27.04 8.96 5.08
N CYS A 540 -27.14 8.10 4.08
CA CYS A 540 -27.39 8.51 2.69
C CYS A 540 -28.78 9.15 2.47
N LEU A 541 -29.68 9.01 3.42
CA LEU A 541 -31.04 9.60 3.42
C LEU A 541 -31.12 10.87 4.28
N GLY A 542 -30.02 11.33 4.84
CA GLY A 542 -29.96 12.52 5.70
C GLY A 542 -30.42 12.28 7.14
N ARG A 543 -30.57 11.03 7.60
CA ARG A 543 -30.98 10.72 8.97
C ARG A 543 -29.75 10.64 9.87
N LEU A 544 -29.86 11.13 11.10
CA LEU A 544 -28.81 11.04 12.11
C LEU A 544 -28.53 9.56 12.43
N ILE A 545 -27.25 9.16 12.40
CA ILE A 545 -26.85 7.79 12.71
C ILE A 545 -26.53 7.68 14.19
N ASN A 546 -27.07 6.64 14.86
CA ASN A 546 -26.72 6.32 16.25
C ASN A 546 -25.20 5.99 16.35
N LEU A 547 -24.56 6.37 17.45
CA LEU A 547 -23.12 6.15 17.64
C LEU A 547 -22.72 4.67 17.55
N ASN A 548 -23.49 3.78 18.16
CA ASN A 548 -23.22 2.35 18.10
C ASN A 548 -23.33 1.79 16.67
N ASP A 549 -24.27 2.31 15.86
CA ASP A 549 -24.45 1.87 14.48
C ASP A 549 -23.30 2.36 13.57
N LYS A 550 -22.77 3.55 13.82
CA LYS A 550 -21.67 4.12 13.02
C LYS A 550 -20.28 3.83 13.55
N ARG A 551 -20.13 3.13 14.69
CA ARG A 551 -18.80 2.88 15.31
C ARG A 551 -17.79 2.27 14.33
N LEU A 552 -18.25 1.37 13.44
CA LEU A 552 -17.41 0.73 12.41
C LEU A 552 -17.13 1.63 11.20
N ASP A 553 -17.84 2.75 11.07
CA ASP A 553 -17.65 3.74 10.03
C ASP A 553 -16.74 4.90 10.48
N MET A 554 -16.22 4.84 11.72
CA MET A 554 -15.26 5.79 12.26
C MET A 554 -13.86 5.48 11.72
N VAL A 555 -13.34 6.33 10.85
CA VAL A 555 -12.00 6.19 10.27
C VAL A 555 -10.98 6.81 11.21
N GLU A 556 -10.05 6.02 11.72
CA GLU A 556 -8.91 6.52 12.49
C GLU A 556 -7.97 7.25 11.53
N ILE A 557 -7.94 8.57 11.61
CA ILE A 557 -7.08 9.40 10.76
C ILE A 557 -5.69 9.58 11.35
N ASP A 558 -5.57 9.59 12.68
CA ASP A 558 -4.28 9.65 13.38
C ASP A 558 -4.34 9.02 14.76
N SER A 559 -3.19 8.53 15.24
CA SER A 559 -2.94 8.26 16.65
C SER A 559 -1.46 8.48 16.98
N PHE A 560 -1.16 9.02 18.17
CA PHE A 560 0.20 9.38 18.57
C PHE A 560 0.35 9.46 20.09
N LEU A 561 1.61 9.36 20.53
CA LEU A 561 1.98 9.62 21.93
C LEU A 561 2.14 11.12 22.14
N TYR A 562 1.62 11.60 23.28
CA TYR A 562 1.78 12.97 23.72
C TYR A 562 2.03 13.02 25.21
N LYS A 563 3.01 13.82 25.66
CA LYS A 563 3.27 14.06 27.06
C LYS A 563 2.42 15.25 27.51
N LEU A 564 1.40 14.98 28.32
CA LEU A 564 0.60 16.02 28.95
C LEU A 564 1.38 16.66 30.10
N GLU A 565 1.35 17.98 30.19
CA GLU A 565 1.83 18.73 31.34
C GLU A 565 0.66 19.16 32.20
N THR A 566 0.92 19.43 33.49
CA THR A 566 -0.11 19.92 34.43
C THR A 566 -0.66 21.26 33.97
N GLY A 567 -1.98 21.38 33.90
CA GLY A 567 -2.69 22.57 33.42
C GLY A 567 -3.17 22.42 31.99
N LYS A 568 -3.21 23.52 31.24
CA LYS A 568 -3.71 23.56 29.87
C LYS A 568 -2.63 23.13 28.85
N ASN A 569 -2.98 22.18 27.98
CA ASN A 569 -2.17 21.70 26.86
C ASN A 569 -2.93 22.00 25.57
N THR A 570 -2.29 22.66 24.63
CA THR A 570 -2.81 22.87 23.27
C THR A 570 -2.03 22.00 22.29
N ILE A 571 -2.65 20.93 21.82
CA ILE A 571 -2.07 19.98 20.90
C ILE A 571 -2.45 20.42 19.48
N VAL A 572 -1.46 20.73 18.65
CA VAL A 572 -1.66 21.08 17.23
C VAL A 572 -1.14 19.93 16.40
N ARG A 573 -2.00 19.35 15.56
CA ARG A 573 -1.65 18.22 14.70
C ARG A 573 -1.87 18.56 13.24
N ASN A 574 -0.79 18.65 12.48
CA ASN A 574 -0.84 18.90 11.04
C ASN A 574 -1.16 17.58 10.29
N SER A 575 -1.96 17.64 9.23
CA SER A 575 -2.26 16.48 8.38
C SER A 575 -1.01 15.82 7.81
N LEU A 576 0.06 16.59 7.53
CA LEU A 576 1.36 16.09 7.03
C LEU A 576 2.15 15.29 8.08
N GLU A 577 1.86 15.49 9.37
CA GLU A 577 2.52 14.79 10.49
C GLU A 577 1.80 13.51 10.92
N MET A 578 0.60 13.26 10.40
CA MET A 578 -0.21 12.10 10.77
C MET A 578 0.53 10.81 10.50
N HIS A 579 0.41 9.86 11.45
CA HIS A 579 1.06 8.58 11.36
C HIS A 579 0.31 7.64 10.40
N GLY A 580 1.04 6.67 9.85
CA GLY A 580 0.45 5.61 9.02
C GLY A 580 0.03 6.02 7.62
N VAL A 581 0.19 7.28 7.28
CA VAL A 581 0.00 7.78 5.92
C VAL A 581 1.34 7.93 5.21
N ILE A 582 1.31 7.83 3.90
CA ILE A 582 2.47 8.04 3.04
C ILE A 582 2.13 9.13 2.03
N GLU A 583 3.05 10.06 1.86
CA GLU A 583 2.99 11.01 0.77
C GLU A 583 3.19 10.32 -0.58
N GLN A 584 3.28 11.08 -1.65
CA GLN A 584 3.55 10.55 -2.97
C GLN A 584 4.89 9.80 -2.99
N ARG A 585 4.89 8.56 -3.47
CA ARG A 585 6.15 7.84 -3.70
C ARG A 585 6.93 8.51 -4.82
N PRO A 586 8.25 8.72 -4.66
CA PRO A 586 9.04 9.28 -5.74
C PRO A 586 9.12 8.28 -6.89
N TRP A 587 9.25 8.77 -8.10
CA TRP A 587 9.52 7.95 -9.27
C TRP A 587 10.84 7.22 -9.14
N ILE A 588 10.97 6.05 -9.75
CA ILE A 588 12.22 5.27 -9.82
C ILE A 588 13.37 6.19 -10.27
N ARG A 589 13.14 7.00 -11.28
CA ARG A 589 14.08 7.97 -11.79
C ARG A 589 14.52 8.97 -10.72
N ASN A 590 13.59 9.55 -9.97
CA ASN A 590 13.91 10.49 -8.89
C ASN A 590 14.68 9.84 -7.74
N ILE A 591 14.42 8.57 -7.43
CA ILE A 591 15.19 7.81 -6.44
C ILE A 591 16.62 7.64 -6.98
N TRP A 592 16.74 7.31 -8.26
CA TRP A 592 18.02 7.12 -8.95
C TRP A 592 18.86 8.41 -8.95
N ASP A 593 18.29 9.53 -9.42
CA ASP A 593 18.96 10.81 -9.52
C ASP A 593 19.42 11.33 -8.15
N LYS A 594 18.55 11.20 -7.12
CA LYS A 594 18.89 11.64 -5.74
C LYS A 594 19.99 10.82 -5.10
N THR A 595 20.21 9.59 -5.55
CA THR A 595 21.32 8.77 -5.03
C THR A 595 22.66 9.25 -5.54
N PHE A 596 22.70 9.91 -6.70
CA PHE A 596 23.90 10.47 -7.31
C PHE A 596 24.13 11.96 -7.05
N ASP A 597 23.13 12.68 -6.49
CA ASP A 597 23.28 14.09 -6.18
C ASP A 597 24.11 14.27 -4.90
N ASN A 598 25.37 14.67 -5.07
CA ASN A 598 26.33 14.95 -4.00
C ASN A 598 26.08 16.28 -3.25
N SER A 599 25.07 17.07 -3.64
CA SER A 599 24.74 18.31 -2.93
C SER A 599 24.02 17.97 -1.62
N GLY A 600 24.74 17.97 -0.50
CA GLY A 600 24.28 17.55 0.83
C GLY A 600 23.08 18.30 1.43
N SER A 601 22.38 19.14 0.66
CA SER A 601 21.25 19.95 1.12
C SER A 601 19.88 19.30 0.94
N GLY A 602 19.69 18.36 -0.01
CA GLY A 602 18.42 17.68 -0.27
C GLY A 602 18.12 16.48 0.65
N PHE A 603 19.09 16.09 1.47
CA PHE A 603 19.08 14.82 2.21
C PHE A 603 18.22 14.78 3.47
N LYS A 604 18.02 15.92 4.15
CA LYS A 604 17.33 15.96 5.45
C LYS A 604 15.81 15.82 5.35
N THR A 605 15.22 16.22 4.25
CA THR A 605 13.76 16.28 4.08
C THR A 605 13.15 15.00 3.56
N VAL A 606 13.81 14.23 2.71
CA VAL A 606 13.28 13.01 2.09
C VAL A 606 13.37 11.79 3.02
N ALA A 607 14.36 11.75 3.91
CA ALA A 607 14.59 10.57 4.76
C ALA A 607 13.57 10.39 5.89
N SER A 608 12.93 11.47 6.39
CA SER A 608 12.13 11.41 7.61
C SER A 608 10.75 10.73 7.45
N TRP A 609 10.12 10.84 6.30
CA TRP A 609 8.77 10.32 6.08
C TRP A 609 8.72 8.89 5.51
N TRP A 610 9.76 8.41 4.83
CA TRP A 610 9.90 7.04 4.34
C TRP A 610 9.91 5.98 5.44
N TYR A 611 10.27 6.38 6.67
CA TYR A 611 10.31 5.50 7.83
C TYR A 611 8.96 5.34 8.54
N LYS A 612 7.93 6.09 8.14
CA LYS A 612 6.64 6.06 8.84
C LYS A 612 5.97 4.70 8.70
N THR A 613 5.80 4.20 7.47
CA THR A 613 5.28 2.85 7.22
C THR A 613 5.68 2.35 5.84
N ARG A 614 5.96 1.03 5.73
CA ARG A 614 6.28 0.41 4.43
C ARG A 614 5.08 0.35 3.49
N HIS A 615 3.86 0.25 4.04
CA HIS A 615 2.60 0.11 3.32
C HIS A 615 1.64 1.28 3.49
N GLY A 616 2.10 2.46 3.93
CA GLY A 616 1.27 3.60 4.33
C GLY A 616 0.07 3.88 3.41
N PHE A 617 -1.04 4.31 4.04
CA PHE A 617 -2.23 4.75 3.31
C PHE A 617 -1.93 6.09 2.60
N PRO A 618 -2.44 6.33 1.38
CA PRO A 618 -2.16 7.59 0.66
C PRO A 618 -2.63 8.82 1.44
N HIS A 619 -1.70 9.71 1.80
CA HIS A 619 -1.99 10.94 2.56
C HIS A 619 -3.11 11.75 1.92
N ARG A 620 -3.08 11.95 0.59
CA ARG A 620 -4.08 12.72 -0.15
C ARG A 620 -5.51 12.16 -0.05
N LEU A 621 -5.67 10.90 0.37
CA LEU A 621 -6.96 10.25 0.57
C LEU A 621 -7.43 10.27 2.04
N LEU A 622 -6.80 11.05 2.92
CA LEU A 622 -7.26 11.20 4.32
C LEU A 622 -8.70 11.68 4.40
N LEU A 623 -9.06 12.68 3.59
CA LEU A 623 -10.42 13.21 3.53
C LEU A 623 -11.22 12.58 2.38
N PRO A 624 -12.52 12.31 2.58
CA PRO A 624 -13.40 11.90 1.49
C PRO A 624 -13.67 13.06 0.54
N LEU A 625 -14.11 12.76 -0.68
CA LEU A 625 -14.58 13.78 -1.61
C LEU A 625 -15.69 14.59 -0.97
N GLY A 626 -15.43 15.86 -0.74
CA GLY A 626 -16.39 16.79 -0.16
C GLY A 626 -17.53 17.13 -1.13
N ARG A 627 -18.44 17.97 -0.68
CA ARG A 627 -19.51 18.56 -1.49
C ARG A 627 -19.30 20.07 -1.63
N GLN A 628 -19.89 20.72 -2.64
CA GLN A 628 -19.82 22.18 -2.78
C GLN A 628 -20.43 22.90 -1.56
N GLY A 629 -21.58 22.38 -1.04
CA GLY A 629 -22.22 22.87 0.17
C GLY A 629 -21.65 22.32 1.49
N GLY A 630 -20.62 21.46 1.42
CA GLY A 630 -20.05 20.75 2.56
C GLY A 630 -20.68 19.37 2.78
N LEU A 631 -19.83 18.39 3.04
CA LEU A 631 -20.23 17.04 3.50
C LEU A 631 -20.16 17.02 5.02
N PRO A 632 -21.30 16.89 5.75
CA PRO A 632 -21.32 16.90 7.20
C PRO A 632 -20.76 15.57 7.76
N LEU A 633 -19.70 15.68 8.52
CA LEU A 633 -19.04 14.58 9.21
C LEU A 633 -18.83 14.93 10.69
N GLN A 634 -18.35 13.98 11.47
CA GLN A 634 -17.97 14.19 12.88
C GLN A 634 -16.52 13.76 13.09
N LEU A 635 -15.78 14.64 13.76
CA LEU A 635 -14.47 14.34 14.29
C LEU A 635 -14.61 13.92 15.74
N TYR A 636 -13.92 12.86 16.13
CA TYR A 636 -13.87 12.36 17.48
C TYR A 636 -12.43 12.26 17.95
N VAL A 637 -12.18 12.73 19.17
CA VAL A 637 -10.87 12.63 19.82
C VAL A 637 -11.03 11.97 21.17
N ILE A 638 -10.14 11.03 21.47
CA ILE A 638 -9.97 10.44 22.79
C ILE A 638 -8.52 10.52 23.21
N VAL A 639 -8.30 10.94 24.46
CA VAL A 639 -7.00 10.95 25.14
C VAL A 639 -7.05 9.85 26.20
N SER A 640 -6.21 8.84 26.08
CA SER A 640 -6.21 7.68 26.96
C SER A 640 -4.82 7.46 27.59
N PRO A 641 -4.73 6.84 28.79
CA PRO A 641 -3.44 6.50 29.39
C PRO A 641 -2.71 5.49 28.51
N VAL A 642 -1.38 5.54 28.52
CA VAL A 642 -0.55 4.51 27.88
C VAL A 642 -0.66 3.22 28.70
N ARG A 643 -1.35 2.22 28.14
CA ARG A 643 -1.49 0.90 28.78
C ARG A 643 -0.39 -0.02 28.30
N THR A 644 0.55 -0.33 29.20
CA THR A 644 1.68 -1.23 28.98
C THR A 644 1.41 -2.56 29.69
N GLY A 645 0.95 -3.54 28.96
CA GLY A 645 0.69 -4.89 29.52
C GLY A 645 1.38 -6.03 28.76
N MET A 646 1.84 -5.80 27.53
CA MET A 646 2.86 -6.60 26.86
C MET A 646 4.14 -5.79 26.87
N VAL A 647 5.29 -6.47 27.02
CA VAL A 647 6.61 -5.88 26.80
C VAL A 647 6.67 -5.45 25.33
N LEU A 648 6.10 -4.27 25.03
CA LEU A 648 6.57 -3.53 23.88
C LEU A 648 8.05 -3.31 24.13
N PRO A 649 8.94 -3.63 23.20
CA PRO A 649 10.34 -3.28 23.36
C PRO A 649 10.37 -1.79 23.72
N THR A 650 11.07 -1.46 24.79
CA THR A 650 11.24 -0.11 25.32
C THR A 650 11.38 0.85 24.16
N ILE A 651 10.40 1.75 24.02
CA ILE A 651 10.32 2.64 22.87
C ILE A 651 11.39 3.71 23.07
N ASP A 652 12.61 3.42 22.68
CA ASP A 652 13.60 4.46 22.47
C ASP A 652 13.14 5.28 21.25
N MET A 653 12.77 6.51 21.51
CA MET A 653 12.33 7.46 20.46
C MET A 653 13.38 7.66 19.39
N ASN A 654 14.64 7.35 19.65
CA ASN A 654 15.76 7.42 18.72
C ASN A 654 15.91 6.16 17.84
N THR A 655 15.31 5.04 18.23
CA THR A 655 15.32 3.79 17.47
C THR A 655 14.01 3.53 16.72
N MET A 656 13.41 4.56 16.12
CA MET A 656 12.19 4.47 15.30
C MET A 656 12.26 3.47 14.12
N LYS A 657 13.32 2.68 14.03
CA LYS A 657 13.65 1.84 12.87
C LYS A 657 12.84 0.54 12.74
N GLU A 658 12.11 0.08 13.75
CA GLU A 658 11.51 -1.28 13.75
C GLU A 658 10.04 -1.31 14.19
N ARG A 659 9.30 -0.23 14.09
CA ARG A 659 7.93 -0.20 14.59
C ARG A 659 6.94 -0.82 13.62
N HIS A 660 6.21 -1.80 14.12
CA HIS A 660 5.08 -2.39 13.43
C HIS A 660 3.95 -1.35 13.31
N ALA A 661 3.68 -0.94 12.09
CA ALA A 661 2.57 -0.05 11.83
C ALA A 661 1.25 -0.79 11.99
N CYS A 662 0.43 -0.35 12.92
CA CYS A 662 -0.95 -0.77 13.03
C CYS A 662 -1.79 0.03 12.04
N ARG A 663 -2.11 -0.53 10.89
CA ARG A 663 -2.85 0.07 9.79
C ARG A 663 -2.24 1.38 9.27
N PHE A 664 -2.74 2.54 9.71
CA PHE A 664 -2.21 3.87 9.39
C PHE A 664 -1.17 4.33 10.41
N THR A 665 -1.04 3.63 11.54
CA THR A 665 -0.32 4.11 12.70
C THR A 665 0.56 3.05 13.33
N VAL A 666 1.41 3.47 14.24
CA VAL A 666 2.18 2.60 15.13
C VAL A 666 1.28 2.18 16.29
N CYS A 667 1.38 0.94 16.77
CA CYS A 667 0.75 0.53 18.02
C CYS A 667 1.49 1.16 19.20
N PHE A 668 0.85 2.11 19.86
CA PHE A 668 1.44 2.83 20.99
C PHE A 668 1.12 2.19 22.34
N ASP A 669 0.11 1.32 22.39
CA ASP A 669 -0.32 0.61 23.58
C ASP A 669 -0.88 -0.78 23.25
N THR A 670 -1.34 -1.50 24.26
CA THR A 670 -1.92 -2.84 24.15
C THR A 670 -3.42 -2.85 23.87
N MET A 671 -4.04 -1.69 23.70
CA MET A 671 -5.47 -1.61 23.43
C MET A 671 -5.84 -2.33 22.13
N PRO A 672 -7.04 -2.91 22.03
CA PRO A 672 -7.55 -3.45 20.78
C PRO A 672 -7.54 -2.39 19.68
N LEU A 673 -7.23 -2.82 18.45
CA LEU A 673 -7.26 -1.92 17.30
C LEU A 673 -8.68 -1.44 17.04
N GLY A 674 -8.83 -0.12 16.90
CA GLY A 674 -10.13 0.52 16.78
C GLY A 674 -10.76 0.98 18.11
N PHE A 675 -10.04 0.80 19.24
CA PHE A 675 -10.50 1.36 20.53
C PHE A 675 -10.84 2.85 20.39
N PRO A 676 -12.01 3.31 20.89
CA PRO A 676 -13.03 2.60 21.67
C PRO A 676 -14.19 2.01 20.81
N PHE A 677 -14.07 2.03 19.46
CA PHE A 677 -15.14 1.64 18.53
C PHE A 677 -15.09 0.17 18.10
N ASP A 678 -14.13 -0.62 18.59
CA ASP A 678 -13.89 -2.00 18.17
C ASP A 678 -14.99 -3.00 18.58
N ARG A 679 -15.84 -2.65 19.54
CA ARG A 679 -16.94 -3.46 20.09
C ARG A 679 -18.20 -2.64 20.33
N GLN A 680 -19.29 -3.30 20.75
CA GLN A 680 -20.56 -2.66 21.08
C GLN A 680 -20.38 -1.56 22.15
N ILE A 681 -21.06 -0.42 21.95
CA ILE A 681 -21.00 0.75 22.83
C ILE A 681 -22.19 0.73 23.78
N ASP A 682 -21.94 0.99 25.07
CA ASP A 682 -22.99 1.35 26.02
C ASP A 682 -23.14 2.86 26.09
N MET A 683 -24.23 3.37 25.54
CA MET A 683 -24.48 4.82 25.47
C MET A 683 -24.60 5.47 26.85
N THR A 684 -24.89 4.71 27.90
CA THR A 684 -25.03 5.21 29.26
C THR A 684 -23.68 5.62 29.87
N TYR A 685 -22.62 4.86 29.51
CA TYR A 685 -21.30 5.00 30.14
C TYR A 685 -20.21 5.48 29.19
N PHE A 686 -20.50 5.58 27.91
CA PHE A 686 -19.48 5.83 26.89
C PHE A 686 -18.82 7.20 27.02
N PHE A 687 -19.58 8.23 27.36
CA PHE A 687 -19.07 9.60 27.34
C PHE A 687 -18.32 9.91 28.64
N THR A 688 -17.02 10.16 28.52
CA THR A 688 -16.11 10.56 29.60
C THR A 688 -15.44 11.90 29.27
N ASN A 689 -14.82 12.53 30.28
CA ASN A 689 -14.23 13.87 30.14
C ASN A 689 -13.04 13.92 29.17
N ASN A 690 -12.31 12.81 29.00
CA ASN A 690 -11.13 12.68 28.16
C ASN A 690 -11.45 12.44 26.68
N MET A 691 -12.71 12.56 26.27
CA MET A 691 -13.13 12.43 24.87
C MET A 691 -14.11 13.51 24.45
N LYS A 692 -14.14 13.80 23.16
CA LYS A 692 -15.05 14.79 22.59
C LYS A 692 -15.37 14.54 21.13
N PHE A 693 -16.61 14.85 20.73
CA PHE A 693 -17.04 14.96 19.34
C PHE A 693 -17.14 16.42 18.92
N THR A 694 -16.79 16.71 17.68
CA THR A 694 -17.07 17.99 17.03
C THR A 694 -17.56 17.78 15.59
N ASP A 695 -18.51 18.60 15.16
CA ASP A 695 -19.03 18.57 13.80
C ASP A 695 -18.05 19.27 12.85
N VAL A 696 -17.80 18.66 11.73
CA VAL A 696 -16.93 19.20 10.67
C VAL A 696 -17.58 19.09 9.30
N MET A 697 -17.18 19.96 8.39
CA MET A 697 -17.68 19.98 7.03
C MET A 697 -16.53 19.84 6.05
N VAL A 698 -16.64 18.88 5.13
CA VAL A 698 -15.66 18.70 4.04
C VAL A 698 -16.21 19.31 2.75
N TYR A 699 -15.53 20.32 2.26
CA TYR A 699 -15.90 21.05 1.06
C TYR A 699 -15.14 20.53 -0.16
N ARG A 700 -15.75 20.63 -1.35
CA ARG A 700 -15.10 20.37 -2.62
C ARG A 700 -14.91 21.65 -3.42
N LYS A 701 -13.70 21.87 -3.93
CA LYS A 701 -13.42 22.89 -4.96
C LYS A 701 -13.34 22.23 -6.34
N ASP A 702 -13.95 22.86 -7.32
CA ASP A 702 -13.82 22.46 -8.73
C ASP A 702 -12.60 23.16 -9.37
N LEU A 703 -11.92 22.48 -10.30
CA LEU A 703 -10.71 22.98 -10.98
C LEU A 703 -10.90 24.33 -11.69
N SER A 704 -12.11 24.60 -12.18
CA SER A 704 -12.44 25.88 -12.83
C SER A 704 -12.27 27.09 -11.91
N THR A 705 -12.41 26.90 -10.60
CA THR A 705 -12.20 27.96 -9.60
C THR A 705 -10.73 28.14 -9.20
N MET A 706 -9.88 27.15 -9.44
CA MET A 706 -8.44 27.23 -9.10
C MET A 706 -7.64 28.03 -10.15
N SER A 707 -8.00 27.97 -11.43
CA SER A 707 -7.30 28.71 -12.49
C SER A 707 -7.47 30.24 -12.36
N ASN A 708 -8.55 30.71 -11.72
CA ASN A 708 -8.81 32.12 -11.48
C ASN A 708 -8.25 32.63 -10.14
N THR A 709 -7.99 31.75 -9.18
CA THR A 709 -7.47 32.14 -7.85
C THR A 709 -5.94 32.20 -7.81
N SER A 710 -5.24 31.51 -8.71
CA SER A 710 -3.77 31.60 -8.81
C SER A 710 -3.27 32.96 -9.34
N LYS A 711 -4.18 33.80 -9.87
CA LYS A 711 -3.85 35.18 -10.30
C LYS A 711 -4.04 36.24 -9.22
N ASN A 712 -4.72 35.94 -8.11
CA ASN A 712 -5.04 36.89 -7.03
C ASN A 712 -4.88 36.28 -5.64
N ILE A 713 -3.82 35.54 -5.36
CA ILE A 713 -3.39 35.29 -3.99
C ILE A 713 -2.55 36.50 -3.59
N ASP A 714 -3.22 37.42 -2.93
CA ASP A 714 -2.58 38.54 -2.25
C ASP A 714 -1.73 37.96 -1.10
N THR A 715 -0.42 37.87 -1.32
CA THR A 715 0.55 37.33 -0.36
C THR A 715 0.80 38.27 0.81
N SER A 716 0.11 39.41 0.88
CA SER A 716 0.34 40.45 1.90
C SER A 716 -0.21 40.11 3.30
N ASN A 717 -1.04 39.07 3.47
CA ASN A 717 -1.62 38.69 4.77
C ASN A 717 -1.23 37.28 5.28
N MET A 718 -0.25 36.63 4.66
CA MET A 718 0.36 35.41 5.21
C MET A 718 1.77 35.70 5.73
N VAL A 719 1.85 36.24 6.95
CA VAL A 719 3.10 36.23 7.70
C VAL A 719 3.30 34.82 8.24
N MET A 720 3.76 33.93 7.41
CA MET A 720 4.35 32.65 7.83
C MET A 720 5.82 32.88 8.19
N LYS A 721 6.26 32.33 9.32
CA LYS A 721 7.68 32.35 9.68
C LYS A 721 8.48 31.61 8.60
N LYS A 722 9.70 32.06 8.36
CA LYS A 722 10.63 31.54 7.33
C LYS A 722 10.85 30.03 7.37
N ASP A 723 10.61 29.39 8.52
CA ASP A 723 10.72 27.94 8.74
C ASP A 723 9.48 27.15 8.24
N ASP A 724 8.33 27.84 8.03
CA ASP A 724 7.10 27.24 7.49
C ASP A 724 7.08 27.24 5.95
N LEU A 725 7.88 28.10 5.31
CA LEU A 725 7.96 28.27 3.84
C LEU A 725 8.70 27.11 3.14
N THR A 726 9.54 26.38 3.85
CA THR A 726 10.28 25.24 3.29
C THR A 726 9.40 24.03 2.96
N TYR A 727 8.18 23.95 3.53
CA TYR A 727 7.23 22.84 3.28
C TYR A 727 6.19 23.14 2.19
N LEU A 728 5.84 24.39 1.97
CA LEU A 728 4.90 24.79 0.90
C LEU A 728 5.54 24.79 -0.48
N ASP A 729 6.86 25.00 -0.54
CA ASP A 729 7.63 25.01 -1.78
C ASP A 729 7.82 23.59 -2.37
N SER A 730 7.68 22.51 -1.58
CA SER A 730 7.90 21.15 -2.09
C SER A 730 6.83 20.69 -3.09
N ASP A 731 5.57 21.10 -2.92
CA ASP A 731 4.49 20.70 -3.84
C ASP A 731 4.39 21.63 -5.07
N MET A 732 4.70 22.91 -4.89
CA MET A 732 4.86 23.84 -6.03
C MET A 732 6.24 23.66 -6.73
N LEU A 733 7.28 23.27 -6.02
CA LEU A 733 8.57 22.90 -6.57
C LEU A 733 8.51 21.60 -7.39
N MET A 734 7.65 20.62 -7.06
CA MET A 734 7.49 19.43 -7.91
C MET A 734 7.01 19.81 -9.32
N HIS A 735 6.17 20.84 -9.47
CA HIS A 735 5.77 21.34 -10.79
C HIS A 735 6.80 22.31 -11.43
N ARG A 736 7.56 23.05 -10.63
CA ARG A 736 8.65 23.91 -11.11
C ARG A 736 9.95 23.16 -11.34
N THR A 737 10.34 22.25 -10.42
CA THR A 737 11.56 21.44 -10.55
C THR A 737 11.49 20.46 -11.73
N TYR A 738 10.31 20.02 -12.13
CA TYR A 738 10.19 19.26 -13.38
C TYR A 738 10.62 20.10 -14.61
N LYS A 739 10.38 21.40 -14.59
CA LYS A 739 10.91 22.32 -15.61
C LYS A 739 12.41 22.61 -15.42
N ASP A 740 12.88 22.75 -14.19
CA ASP A 740 14.25 23.20 -13.87
C ASP A 740 15.26 22.05 -13.80
N VAL A 741 14.86 20.85 -13.33
CA VAL A 741 15.72 19.65 -13.35
C VAL A 741 15.89 19.12 -14.77
N MET A 742 14.88 19.27 -15.63
CA MET A 742 15.06 18.99 -17.06
C MET A 742 15.96 20.04 -17.74
N MET A 743 16.05 21.27 -17.24
CA MET A 743 16.99 22.28 -17.76
C MET A 743 18.45 22.02 -17.33
N MET A 744 18.67 21.49 -16.11
CA MET A 744 20.02 21.21 -15.61
C MET A 744 20.63 19.91 -16.16
N SER A 745 19.80 18.88 -16.48
CA SER A 745 20.34 17.62 -17.03
C SER A 745 20.77 17.72 -18.50
N SER A 746 20.23 18.66 -19.28
CA SER A 746 20.60 18.83 -20.69
C SER A 746 21.99 19.46 -20.88
N ASP A 747 22.44 20.27 -19.96
CA ASP A 747 23.78 20.95 -20.07
C ASP A 747 24.94 20.04 -19.61
N ASN A 748 24.65 19.02 -18.78
CA ASN A 748 25.67 18.05 -18.35
C ASN A 748 25.75 16.78 -19.22
N MET A 749 24.74 16.48 -20.06
CA MET A 749 24.79 15.34 -21.00
C MET A 749 25.53 15.67 -22.31
N LEU A 750 25.79 16.94 -22.59
CA LEU A 750 26.57 17.35 -23.80
C LEU A 750 28.09 17.46 -23.54
N ARG A 751 28.55 17.10 -22.35
CA ARG A 751 29.99 17.09 -22.01
C ARG A 751 30.54 15.75 -21.54
N MET A 752 29.79 14.63 -21.82
CA MET A 752 30.33 13.28 -21.71
C MET A 752 30.09 12.47 -22.99
#